data_63b8cf98902edcda9926fa02499f7e37
#
_entry.id   63b8cf98902edcda9926fa02499f7e37
#
_cell.length_a   1.000
_cell.length_b   1.000
_cell.length_c   1.000
_cell.angle_alpha   90.00
_cell.angle_beta   90.00
_cell.angle_gamma   90.00
#
_symmetry.space_group_name_H-M   'P 1'
#
loop_
_entity.id
_entity.type
_entity.pdbx_description
1 polymer ?
#
loop_
_entity_poly.entity_id
_entity_poly.type
_entity_poly.pdbx_seq_one_letter_code
_entity_poly.pdbx_strand_id
1 'polypeptide(L)'
;MAKHKENKNLQYTAAVYDVVFEEVMHNSMLPYSENVILDRALPRVEDGLKPVQRRILYAMHEMGLTPDKPYKKSARIVGDCLGKYHPHGDISVYGAMVRMAQPFSMRMKLVDGHGNFGSSDGDPPAAMRYTEARMSPLALELLRDLDKDTVTWSPNFDDSMEEPNMLPGRFPNLLVNGASGIAVGLATNIPPHNMGEAIDAVVAVIDNPKITTAELLKVIHGPDFPTGGFVIPVDSMESIYETGKGKLKLRARLHIEDDGGKKNIVITEMPYQVSKAEVLKAVAKLRDDNKELLGGISEIADESDKTGMRAVIRLKREADAGKIVSILFKKTNLELGYSVNMVAIAGGKPEQMGLKDILTYYVAYQRDVIVRRTTFDLKAAKQRAEIVRGLLIAIRNIDEVIRIIKSSESTPKAKIALRERFDLTDDQAQAIVDMRLKALTHLEVGKLEEELAELEKRIAYLSAILASPRRQYGVIKDEILQIKKAMNSPRVSVILDGENGERIELPTAEEAVSYRDGVLVRSTEGTLRFMSQKNWSALVKDSASLKGELPAESVAVNNKGWTYVFTDRGNIARLDITDVTERRWKEKGMNLTQFNRELHPDEKPVKLMFFPSTPVGELVFFTRGGMVKRSDWNDFTSMRTAGGAIILGEGDRLINVENVDDDLNVLEVTAGGLCLVYRVTEIPVQGRKAAGVRGVKLNDGDKIAFGGQIDDEGEIIVMTDAGYMKRVIASTIDPGARYLKGVKIVEMDKGTVVYIGTVKMPYDLAVNSGGDTFVVNTEDIRLDTRTTKGKLAFKAGITGAARLPE
;
A
#
# COMPACT_ATOMS: atom_id res chain seq x y z
N MET A 1 -69.87 45.64 20.23
CA MET A 1 -70.24 44.95 18.98
C MET A 1 -69.13 44.00 18.61
N ALA A 2 -69.21 42.74 19.02
CA ALA A 2 -68.24 41.73 18.74
C ALA A 2 -68.63 40.97 17.48
N LYS A 3 -67.83 40.98 16.46
CA LYS A 3 -68.03 40.19 15.24
C LYS A 3 -67.50 38.77 15.49
N HIS A 4 -68.46 37.82 15.48
CA HIS A 4 -68.20 36.40 15.38
C HIS A 4 -67.42 36.12 14.08
N LYS A 5 -66.20 35.57 14.18
CA LYS A 5 -65.53 34.88 13.07
C LYS A 5 -66.11 33.45 13.03
N GLU A 6 -66.82 33.13 11.98
CA GLU A 6 -67.19 31.75 11.66
C GLU A 6 -65.91 30.92 11.40
N ASN A 7 -65.68 29.90 12.25
CA ASN A 7 -64.73 28.85 11.98
C ASN A 7 -65.34 27.95 10.90
N LYS A 8 -64.84 28.09 9.67
CA LYS A 8 -65.10 27.06 8.64
C LYS A 8 -64.26 25.85 9.00
N ASN A 9 -64.91 24.87 9.66
CA ASN A 9 -64.38 23.49 9.74
C ASN A 9 -64.31 22.94 8.31
N LEU A 10 -63.14 22.95 7.74
CA LEU A 10 -62.77 22.12 6.60
C LEU A 10 -62.83 20.67 7.07
N GLN A 11 -64.03 20.03 6.87
CA GLN A 11 -64.10 18.56 6.91
C GLN A 11 -63.32 18.05 5.70
N TYR A 12 -62.12 17.56 5.95
CA TYR A 12 -61.44 16.68 4.99
C TYR A 12 -62.24 15.38 4.97
N THR A 13 -63.17 15.24 4.04
CA THR A 13 -63.73 13.95 3.67
C THR A 13 -62.62 13.24 2.92
N ALA A 14 -61.93 12.31 3.59
CA ALA A 14 -61.01 11.39 2.93
C ALA A 14 -61.85 10.61 1.88
N ALA A 15 -61.65 10.93 0.63
CA ALA A 15 -62.27 10.14 -0.44
C ALA A 15 -61.53 8.78 -0.48
N VAL A 16 -62.24 7.72 -0.24
CA VAL A 16 -61.79 6.35 -0.42
C VAL A 16 -61.99 6.01 -1.89
N TYR A 17 -60.93 5.71 -2.59
CA TYR A 17 -60.98 5.24 -3.97
C TYR A 17 -60.66 3.75 -3.98
N ASP A 18 -61.51 2.97 -4.65
CA ASP A 18 -61.19 1.57 -4.96
C ASP A 18 -60.18 1.54 -6.12
N VAL A 19 -59.00 1.03 -5.84
CA VAL A 19 -57.90 0.87 -6.83
C VAL A 19 -57.58 -0.61 -6.92
N VAL A 20 -57.37 -1.09 -8.14
CA VAL A 20 -56.99 -2.48 -8.41
C VAL A 20 -55.56 -2.70 -7.85
N PHE A 21 -55.37 -3.78 -7.12
CA PHE A 21 -54.08 -4.10 -6.46
C PHE A 21 -52.91 -4.13 -7.45
N GLU A 22 -53.11 -4.70 -8.63
CA GLU A 22 -52.15 -4.77 -9.70
C GLU A 22 -51.70 -3.38 -10.16
N GLU A 23 -52.61 -2.41 -10.20
CA GLU A 23 -52.31 -1.03 -10.58
C GLU A 23 -51.46 -0.34 -9.51
N VAL A 24 -51.72 -0.54 -8.24
CA VAL A 24 -50.92 -0.03 -7.12
C VAL A 24 -49.54 -0.65 -7.15
N MET A 25 -49.42 -1.95 -7.38
CA MET A 25 -48.15 -2.64 -7.52
C MET A 25 -47.34 -2.09 -8.68
N HIS A 26 -47.93 -1.93 -9.84
CA HIS A 26 -47.27 -1.44 -11.04
C HIS A 26 -46.82 0.03 -10.92
N ASN A 27 -47.65 0.91 -10.43
CA ASN A 27 -47.41 2.35 -10.43
C ASN A 27 -46.64 2.85 -9.20
N SER A 28 -46.62 2.10 -8.08
CA SER A 28 -46.00 2.55 -6.84
C SER A 28 -44.90 1.59 -6.35
N MET A 29 -45.19 0.29 -6.30
CA MET A 29 -44.28 -0.66 -5.67
C MET A 29 -43.11 -1.05 -6.59
N LEU A 30 -43.34 -1.25 -7.88
CA LEU A 30 -42.29 -1.59 -8.83
C LEU A 30 -41.25 -0.47 -8.98
N PRO A 31 -41.62 0.82 -9.23
CA PRO A 31 -40.62 1.90 -9.29
C PRO A 31 -39.87 2.09 -7.98
N TYR A 32 -40.60 1.96 -6.83
CA TYR A 32 -39.92 2.02 -5.54
C TYR A 32 -38.90 0.87 -5.35
N SER A 33 -39.28 -0.36 -5.73
CA SER A 33 -38.44 -1.52 -5.64
C SER A 33 -37.19 -1.38 -6.54
N GLU A 34 -37.39 -0.89 -7.77
CA GLU A 34 -36.32 -0.62 -8.71
C GLU A 34 -35.31 0.39 -8.13
N ASN A 35 -35.82 1.53 -7.61
CA ASN A 35 -34.94 2.52 -6.97
C ASN A 35 -34.18 1.96 -5.77
N VAL A 36 -34.81 1.16 -4.90
CA VAL A 36 -34.15 0.54 -3.76
C VAL A 36 -33.08 -0.44 -4.18
N ILE A 37 -33.28 -1.15 -5.30
CA ILE A 37 -32.32 -2.11 -5.84
C ILE A 37 -31.14 -1.38 -6.50
N LEU A 38 -31.41 -0.48 -7.45
CA LEU A 38 -30.39 0.11 -8.32
C LEU A 38 -29.68 1.30 -7.66
N ASP A 39 -30.43 2.14 -6.88
CA ASP A 39 -29.91 3.43 -6.40
C ASP A 39 -29.75 3.52 -4.87
N ARG A 40 -29.84 2.41 -4.15
CA ARG A 40 -29.70 2.44 -2.69
C ARG A 40 -28.92 1.29 -2.08
N ALA A 41 -29.38 0.03 -2.27
CA ALA A 41 -28.95 -1.09 -1.44
C ALA A 41 -27.75 -1.87 -2.02
N LEU A 42 -27.68 -2.01 -3.33
CA LEU A 42 -26.68 -2.84 -3.99
C LEU A 42 -25.48 -2.01 -4.47
N PRO A 43 -24.25 -2.57 -4.36
CA PRO A 43 -23.07 -1.96 -4.93
C PRO A 43 -23.02 -2.19 -6.44
N ARG A 44 -22.31 -1.33 -7.18
CA ARG A 44 -21.90 -1.62 -8.55
C ARG A 44 -20.69 -2.54 -8.58
N VAL A 45 -20.60 -3.39 -9.60
CA VAL A 45 -19.42 -4.28 -9.75
C VAL A 45 -18.18 -3.49 -10.16
N GLU A 46 -18.36 -2.39 -10.89
CA GLU A 46 -17.29 -1.56 -11.45
C GLU A 46 -16.40 -0.91 -10.36
N ASP A 47 -17.03 -0.25 -9.39
CA ASP A 47 -16.31 0.50 -8.34
C ASP A 47 -16.54 -0.04 -6.92
N GLY A 48 -17.42 -1.04 -6.77
CA GLY A 48 -17.73 -1.65 -5.48
C GLY A 48 -18.45 -0.73 -4.50
N LEU A 49 -19.04 0.36 -4.96
CA LEU A 49 -19.67 1.38 -4.13
C LEU A 49 -21.19 1.37 -4.26
N LYS A 50 -21.86 1.64 -3.14
CA LYS A 50 -23.26 2.05 -3.15
C LYS A 50 -23.36 3.52 -3.55
N PRO A 51 -24.51 3.98 -4.09
CA PRO A 51 -24.69 5.38 -4.50
C PRO A 51 -24.31 6.40 -3.42
N VAL A 52 -24.75 6.22 -2.18
CA VAL A 52 -24.40 7.14 -1.07
C VAL A 52 -22.88 7.20 -0.83
N GLN A 53 -22.17 6.09 -0.91
CA GLN A 53 -20.71 6.05 -0.71
C GLN A 53 -19.99 6.78 -1.85
N ARG A 54 -20.41 6.55 -3.09
CA ARG A 54 -19.87 7.22 -4.28
C ARG A 54 -20.09 8.73 -4.20
N ARG A 55 -21.29 9.17 -3.84
CA ARG A 55 -21.63 10.58 -3.69
C ARG A 55 -20.84 11.29 -2.59
N ILE A 56 -20.58 10.61 -1.46
CA ILE A 56 -19.73 11.14 -0.39
C ILE A 56 -18.28 11.33 -0.89
N LEU A 57 -17.70 10.32 -1.55
CA LEU A 57 -16.32 10.41 -2.07
C LEU A 57 -16.22 11.47 -3.17
N TYR A 58 -17.24 11.58 -4.03
CA TYR A 58 -17.28 12.59 -5.07
C TYR A 58 -17.41 14.01 -4.48
N ALA A 59 -18.28 14.23 -3.50
CA ALA A 59 -18.37 15.51 -2.79
C ALA A 59 -17.05 15.89 -2.12
N MET A 60 -16.36 14.92 -1.48
CA MET A 60 -15.03 15.16 -0.91
C MET A 60 -14.00 15.53 -1.99
N HIS A 61 -14.09 14.91 -3.17
CA HIS A 61 -13.21 15.20 -4.30
C HIS A 61 -13.41 16.63 -4.81
N GLU A 62 -14.63 17.07 -5.04
CA GLU A 62 -14.94 18.45 -5.43
C GLU A 62 -14.51 19.48 -4.40
N MET A 63 -14.62 19.14 -3.11
CA MET A 63 -14.12 19.99 -2.02
C MET A 63 -12.59 19.99 -1.94
N GLY A 64 -11.87 19.21 -2.75
CA GLY A 64 -10.42 19.06 -2.72
C GLY A 64 -9.87 18.49 -1.42
N LEU A 65 -10.61 17.60 -0.75
CA LEU A 65 -10.23 17.00 0.54
C LEU A 65 -9.29 15.81 0.36
N THR A 66 -8.15 16.05 -0.25
CA THR A 66 -7.09 15.06 -0.45
C THR A 66 -6.31 14.78 0.85
N PRO A 67 -5.58 13.65 0.96
CA PRO A 67 -4.85 13.27 2.17
C PRO A 67 -3.78 14.28 2.64
N ASP A 68 -3.26 15.09 1.74
CA ASP A 68 -2.28 16.16 2.01
C ASP A 68 -2.93 17.44 2.56
N LYS A 69 -4.26 17.58 2.45
CA LYS A 69 -5.00 18.76 2.91
C LYS A 69 -5.49 18.61 4.36
N PRO A 70 -5.74 19.74 5.06
CA PRO A 70 -6.33 19.70 6.39
C PRO A 70 -7.70 19.02 6.40
N TYR A 71 -8.02 18.36 7.50
CA TYR A 71 -9.34 17.82 7.75
C TYR A 71 -10.42 18.90 7.73
N LYS A 72 -11.65 18.51 7.34
CA LYS A 72 -12.84 19.36 7.44
C LYS A 72 -13.89 18.72 8.34
N LYS A 73 -14.69 19.55 9.00
CA LYS A 73 -15.83 19.05 9.82
C LYS A 73 -16.73 18.13 8.98
N SER A 74 -17.05 16.98 9.55
CA SER A 74 -17.92 15.99 8.91
C SER A 74 -19.26 16.59 8.50
N ALA A 75 -19.83 17.49 9.31
CA ALA A 75 -21.07 18.20 9.00
C ALA A 75 -21.00 19.00 7.69
N ARG A 76 -19.82 19.53 7.32
CA ARG A 76 -19.67 20.24 6.05
C ARG A 76 -19.71 19.29 4.85
N ILE A 77 -19.05 18.13 4.98
CA ILE A 77 -19.02 17.09 3.94
C ILE A 77 -20.43 16.53 3.73
N VAL A 78 -21.10 16.23 4.84
CA VAL A 78 -22.50 15.72 4.82
C VAL A 78 -23.43 16.76 4.18
N GLY A 79 -23.32 18.04 4.58
CA GLY A 79 -24.14 19.11 4.02
C GLY A 79 -23.95 19.31 2.53
N ASP A 80 -22.69 19.26 2.04
CA ASP A 80 -22.36 19.39 0.62
C ASP A 80 -22.92 18.20 -0.20
N CYS A 81 -22.77 16.98 0.33
CA CYS A 81 -23.31 15.77 -0.28
C CYS A 81 -24.85 15.79 -0.36
N LEU A 82 -25.52 16.22 0.71
CA LEU A 82 -26.99 16.33 0.76
C LEU A 82 -27.51 17.37 -0.22
N GLY A 83 -26.90 18.55 -0.22
CA GLY A 83 -27.35 19.67 -1.02
C GLY A 83 -27.17 19.49 -2.52
N LYS A 84 -26.18 18.67 -2.93
CA LYS A 84 -25.84 18.51 -4.35
C LYS A 84 -26.28 17.16 -4.94
N TYR A 85 -26.18 16.06 -4.19
CA TYR A 85 -26.24 14.72 -4.80
C TYR A 85 -27.19 13.75 -4.12
N HIS A 86 -27.41 13.82 -2.80
CA HIS A 86 -28.10 12.78 -2.06
C HIS A 86 -29.24 13.31 -1.20
N PRO A 87 -30.47 13.47 -1.74
CA PRO A 87 -31.58 14.14 -1.09
C PRO A 87 -32.25 13.25 -0.02
N HIS A 88 -31.50 12.84 1.00
CA HIS A 88 -31.97 11.97 2.08
C HIS A 88 -31.50 12.50 3.45
N GLY A 89 -31.86 11.82 4.54
CA GLY A 89 -31.50 12.25 5.89
C GLY A 89 -29.99 12.31 6.14
N ASP A 90 -29.55 13.35 6.86
CA ASP A 90 -28.15 13.60 7.23
C ASP A 90 -27.53 12.46 8.04
N ILE A 91 -28.32 11.80 8.89
CA ILE A 91 -27.89 10.65 9.69
C ILE A 91 -27.45 9.49 8.78
N SER A 92 -28.15 9.26 7.66
CA SER A 92 -27.83 8.17 6.72
C SER A 92 -26.51 8.43 6.00
N VAL A 93 -26.29 9.67 5.54
CA VAL A 93 -25.03 10.08 4.88
C VAL A 93 -23.87 10.06 5.86
N TYR A 94 -24.07 10.62 7.05
CA TYR A 94 -23.03 10.58 8.09
C TYR A 94 -22.69 9.15 8.51
N GLY A 95 -23.68 8.28 8.70
CA GLY A 95 -23.48 6.88 9.03
C GLY A 95 -22.70 6.10 7.95
N ALA A 96 -22.96 6.37 6.68
CA ALA A 96 -22.19 5.79 5.57
C ALA A 96 -20.73 6.29 5.58
N MET A 97 -20.50 7.59 5.79
CA MET A 97 -19.17 8.16 5.90
C MET A 97 -18.40 7.59 7.11
N VAL A 98 -19.06 7.49 8.26
CA VAL A 98 -18.49 6.88 9.47
C VAL A 98 -18.02 5.47 9.18
N ARG A 99 -18.84 4.65 8.54
CA ARG A 99 -18.51 3.27 8.19
C ARG A 99 -17.26 3.17 7.31
N MET A 100 -17.12 4.07 6.33
CA MET A 100 -15.94 4.14 5.47
C MET A 100 -14.66 4.56 6.21
N ALA A 101 -14.76 5.14 7.40
CA ALA A 101 -13.63 5.55 8.26
C ALA A 101 -13.27 4.50 9.32
N GLN A 102 -14.15 3.52 9.60
CA GLN A 102 -13.96 2.55 10.68
C GLN A 102 -13.03 1.40 10.27
N PRO A 103 -11.90 1.17 10.97
CA PRO A 103 -10.96 0.09 10.64
C PRO A 103 -11.51 -1.32 10.94
N PHE A 104 -12.54 -1.42 11.78
CA PHE A 104 -13.23 -2.69 12.10
C PHE A 104 -14.43 -2.98 11.18
N SER A 105 -14.82 -2.02 10.34
CA SER A 105 -15.90 -2.17 9.34
C SER A 105 -15.39 -2.34 7.92
N MET A 106 -14.30 -1.66 7.58
CA MET A 106 -13.68 -1.68 6.25
C MET A 106 -12.34 -2.40 6.30
N ARG A 107 -12.11 -3.32 5.37
CA ARG A 107 -10.80 -3.97 5.25
C ARG A 107 -9.73 -2.96 4.87
N MET A 108 -10.08 -2.02 4.00
CA MET A 108 -9.26 -0.87 3.63
C MET A 108 -10.10 0.39 3.69
N LYS A 109 -9.78 1.31 4.59
CA LYS A 109 -10.55 2.56 4.78
C LYS A 109 -10.52 3.44 3.55
N LEU A 110 -11.68 4.02 3.23
CA LEU A 110 -11.81 5.02 2.15
C LEU A 110 -11.87 6.46 2.70
N VAL A 111 -12.22 6.62 3.97
CA VAL A 111 -12.24 7.91 4.67
C VAL A 111 -11.20 7.91 5.78
N ASP A 112 -10.41 8.97 5.84
CA ASP A 112 -9.50 9.25 6.94
C ASP A 112 -10.21 10.18 7.93
N GLY A 113 -10.60 9.62 9.07
CA GLY A 113 -11.36 10.29 10.11
C GLY A 113 -10.50 10.76 11.28
N HIS A 114 -10.79 11.96 11.80
CA HIS A 114 -10.18 12.52 13.00
C HIS A 114 -11.26 12.79 14.05
N GLY A 115 -11.11 12.22 15.23
CA GLY A 115 -12.09 12.24 16.32
C GLY A 115 -12.69 10.85 16.60
N ASN A 116 -13.84 10.81 17.26
CA ASN A 116 -14.51 9.55 17.60
C ASN A 116 -15.47 9.13 16.49
N PHE A 117 -15.10 8.09 15.74
CA PHE A 117 -15.92 7.44 14.71
C PHE A 117 -16.56 6.13 15.20
N GLY A 118 -16.70 5.95 16.51
CA GLY A 118 -17.21 4.72 17.11
C GLY A 118 -16.10 3.72 17.42
N SER A 119 -16.47 2.65 18.12
CA SER A 119 -15.56 1.58 18.52
C SER A 119 -16.10 0.19 18.20
N SER A 120 -15.21 -0.83 18.24
CA SER A 120 -15.59 -2.24 18.16
C SER A 120 -16.41 -2.70 19.38
N ASP A 121 -16.46 -1.91 20.45
CA ASP A 121 -17.25 -2.17 21.63
C ASP A 121 -18.73 -1.78 21.47
N GLY A 122 -19.06 -1.16 20.32
CA GLY A 122 -20.43 -0.73 20.02
C GLY A 122 -20.71 0.72 20.39
N ASP A 123 -19.71 1.49 20.80
CA ASP A 123 -19.89 2.92 21.03
C ASP A 123 -20.27 3.63 19.75
N PRO A 124 -21.26 4.51 19.78
CA PRO A 124 -21.66 5.29 18.61
C PRO A 124 -20.58 6.35 18.28
N PRO A 125 -20.53 6.79 17.02
CA PRO A 125 -19.69 7.92 16.65
C PRO A 125 -20.18 9.19 17.34
N ALA A 126 -19.25 10.13 17.56
CA ALA A 126 -19.62 11.46 18.00
C ALA A 126 -20.44 12.18 16.92
N ALA A 127 -21.27 13.14 17.31
CA ALA A 127 -22.04 13.92 16.33
C ALA A 127 -21.13 14.61 15.29
N MET A 128 -21.59 14.70 14.04
CA MET A 128 -20.82 15.18 12.88
C MET A 128 -20.22 16.60 13.03
N ARG A 129 -20.70 17.39 13.97
CA ARG A 129 -20.13 18.70 14.29
C ARG A 129 -18.79 18.61 15.05
N TYR A 130 -18.49 17.46 15.68
CA TYR A 130 -17.26 17.25 16.44
C TYR A 130 -16.18 16.50 15.62
N THR A 131 -16.60 15.57 14.77
CA THR A 131 -15.69 14.79 13.94
C THR A 131 -15.21 15.58 12.72
N GLU A 132 -14.06 15.20 12.22
CA GLU A 132 -13.45 15.75 11.00
C GLU A 132 -13.03 14.61 10.08
N ALA A 133 -13.06 14.84 8.77
CA ALA A 133 -12.71 13.83 7.79
C ALA A 133 -12.04 14.42 6.54
N ARG A 134 -11.36 13.55 5.82
CA ARG A 134 -10.82 13.74 4.47
C ARG A 134 -10.74 12.38 3.77
N MET A 135 -10.44 12.37 2.48
CA MET A 135 -10.22 11.11 1.77
C MET A 135 -8.97 10.38 2.29
N SER A 136 -9.01 9.06 2.29
CA SER A 136 -7.82 8.24 2.47
C SER A 136 -6.97 8.22 1.19
N PRO A 137 -5.68 7.87 1.25
CA PRO A 137 -4.86 7.69 0.05
C PRO A 137 -5.46 6.67 -0.93
N LEU A 138 -6.10 5.62 -0.43
CA LEU A 138 -6.74 4.61 -1.27
C LEU A 138 -7.99 5.13 -1.99
N ALA A 139 -8.75 6.04 -1.38
CA ALA A 139 -9.91 6.65 -2.03
C ALA A 139 -9.53 7.46 -3.27
N LEU A 140 -8.33 8.04 -3.32
CA LEU A 140 -7.83 8.73 -4.51
C LEU A 140 -7.68 7.80 -5.70
N GLU A 141 -7.34 6.52 -5.47
CA GLU A 141 -7.22 5.53 -6.55
C GLU A 141 -8.59 5.13 -7.14
N LEU A 142 -9.69 5.32 -6.40
CA LEU A 142 -11.04 5.17 -6.95
C LEU A 142 -11.43 6.34 -7.87
N LEU A 143 -10.95 7.55 -7.58
CA LEU A 143 -11.33 8.80 -8.25
C LEU A 143 -10.35 9.23 -9.34
N ARG A 144 -9.19 8.58 -9.41
CA ARG A 144 -8.10 8.99 -10.29
C ARG A 144 -8.53 8.95 -11.75
N ASP A 145 -8.15 9.99 -12.50
CA ASP A 145 -8.51 10.21 -13.89
C ASP A 145 -10.03 10.42 -14.15
N LEU A 146 -10.81 10.77 -13.12
CA LEU A 146 -12.25 11.06 -13.26
C LEU A 146 -12.52 12.25 -14.21
N ASP A 147 -11.60 13.18 -14.29
CA ASP A 147 -11.61 14.38 -15.15
C ASP A 147 -11.29 14.09 -16.63
N LYS A 148 -10.98 12.83 -16.97
CA LYS A 148 -10.53 12.43 -18.32
C LYS A 148 -11.57 11.64 -19.10
N ASP A 149 -12.84 11.92 -18.92
CA ASP A 149 -13.95 11.27 -19.61
C ASP A 149 -13.95 9.72 -19.46
N THR A 150 -13.48 9.23 -18.31
CA THR A 150 -13.32 7.79 -18.05
C THR A 150 -14.63 7.09 -17.69
N VAL A 151 -15.63 7.84 -17.22
CA VAL A 151 -16.93 7.34 -16.76
C VAL A 151 -18.09 8.08 -17.44
N THR A 152 -19.28 7.53 -17.29
CA THR A 152 -20.52 8.20 -17.71
C THR A 152 -21.06 9.06 -16.57
N TRP A 153 -21.75 10.14 -16.93
CA TRP A 153 -22.34 11.10 -16.03
C TRP A 153 -23.86 11.12 -16.18
N SER A 154 -24.55 11.46 -15.13
CA SER A 154 -26.00 11.68 -15.13
C SER A 154 -26.35 12.95 -14.35
N PRO A 155 -27.46 13.62 -14.68
CA PRO A 155 -27.96 14.69 -13.86
C PRO A 155 -28.19 14.24 -12.41
N ASN A 156 -27.96 15.13 -11.46
CA ASN A 156 -28.32 14.93 -10.06
C ASN A 156 -29.84 14.97 -9.88
N PHE A 157 -30.32 14.86 -8.63
CA PHE A 157 -31.75 14.75 -8.32
C PHE A 157 -32.61 15.97 -8.72
N ASP A 158 -32.04 17.14 -8.97
CA ASP A 158 -32.71 18.39 -9.33
C ASP A 158 -32.28 18.95 -10.70
N ASP A 159 -31.52 18.16 -11.48
CA ASP A 159 -30.96 18.49 -12.79
C ASP A 159 -30.08 19.75 -12.80
N SER A 160 -29.61 20.21 -11.64
CA SER A 160 -28.75 21.40 -11.52
C SER A 160 -27.26 21.10 -11.74
N MET A 161 -26.83 19.86 -11.53
CA MET A 161 -25.45 19.40 -11.61
C MET A 161 -25.38 17.99 -12.19
N GLU A 162 -24.16 17.53 -12.49
CA GLU A 162 -23.91 16.16 -12.93
C GLU A 162 -23.18 15.37 -11.84
N GLU A 163 -23.49 14.09 -11.71
CA GLU A 163 -22.78 13.16 -10.86
C GLU A 163 -22.28 11.95 -11.65
N PRO A 164 -21.13 11.35 -11.26
CA PRO A 164 -20.60 10.17 -11.95
C PRO A 164 -21.44 8.94 -11.62
N ASN A 165 -21.83 8.18 -12.66
CA ASN A 165 -22.59 6.93 -12.50
C ASN A 165 -21.77 5.83 -11.81
N MET A 166 -20.44 5.89 -11.96
CA MET A 166 -19.45 5.02 -11.33
C MET A 166 -18.12 5.78 -11.24
N LEU A 167 -17.20 5.30 -10.41
CA LEU A 167 -15.86 5.86 -10.35
C LEU A 167 -14.88 5.01 -11.16
N PRO A 168 -13.75 5.56 -11.65
CA PRO A 168 -12.74 4.82 -12.41
C PRO A 168 -12.21 3.56 -11.72
N GLY A 169 -12.12 3.57 -10.37
CA GLY A 169 -11.97 2.36 -9.56
C GLY A 169 -10.72 1.53 -9.84
N ARG A 170 -9.51 2.08 -9.72
CA ARG A 170 -8.24 1.43 -10.12
C ARG A 170 -7.83 0.20 -9.29
N PHE A 171 -8.64 -0.23 -8.33
CA PHE A 171 -8.48 -1.49 -7.61
C PHE A 171 -9.85 -2.16 -7.39
N PRO A 172 -9.92 -3.48 -7.22
CA PRO A 172 -11.19 -4.23 -7.14
C PRO A 172 -11.86 -4.02 -5.78
N ASN A 173 -12.38 -2.80 -5.53
CA ASN A 173 -12.94 -2.39 -4.25
C ASN A 173 -14.09 -3.28 -3.77
N LEU A 174 -14.91 -3.81 -4.69
CA LEU A 174 -16.00 -4.73 -4.34
C LEU A 174 -15.50 -5.97 -3.60
N LEU A 175 -14.38 -6.55 -4.03
CA LEU A 175 -13.77 -7.69 -3.37
C LEU A 175 -12.98 -7.27 -2.13
N VAL A 176 -12.21 -6.18 -2.21
CA VAL A 176 -11.36 -5.72 -1.11
C VAL A 176 -12.18 -5.37 0.12
N ASN A 177 -13.22 -4.56 -0.02
CA ASN A 177 -14.02 -4.09 1.11
C ASN A 177 -15.32 -4.87 1.30
N GLY A 178 -15.72 -5.67 0.32
CA GLY A 178 -17.00 -6.34 0.35
C GLY A 178 -18.18 -5.37 0.31
N ALA A 179 -19.39 -5.90 0.44
CA ALA A 179 -20.61 -5.11 0.56
C ALA A 179 -21.70 -5.92 1.24
N SER A 180 -22.54 -5.27 2.02
CA SER A 180 -23.77 -5.86 2.57
C SER A 180 -24.95 -4.92 2.34
N GLY A 181 -26.09 -5.43 1.95
CA GLY A 181 -27.28 -4.61 1.67
C GLY A 181 -28.54 -5.45 1.57
N ILE A 182 -29.66 -4.85 1.94
CA ILE A 182 -30.99 -5.46 1.86
C ILE A 182 -31.83 -4.57 0.96
N ALA A 183 -32.28 -5.14 -0.16
CA ALA A 183 -33.20 -4.51 -1.09
C ALA A 183 -34.56 -5.20 -1.03
N VAL A 184 -35.48 -4.79 -1.89
CA VAL A 184 -36.80 -5.46 -2.01
C VAL A 184 -36.62 -6.74 -2.81
N GLY A 185 -36.87 -7.88 -2.19
CA GLY A 185 -36.73 -9.22 -2.80
C GLY A 185 -35.28 -9.68 -3.05
N LEU A 186 -34.28 -8.83 -2.84
CA LEU A 186 -32.87 -9.13 -3.06
C LEU A 186 -32.03 -8.71 -1.86
N ALA A 187 -30.96 -9.43 -1.58
CA ALA A 187 -29.98 -9.06 -0.58
C ALA A 187 -28.56 -9.34 -1.13
N THR A 188 -27.60 -8.55 -0.71
CA THR A 188 -26.18 -8.81 -0.98
C THR A 188 -25.41 -8.92 0.31
N ASN A 189 -24.45 -9.83 0.34
CA ASN A 189 -23.48 -10.00 1.43
C ASN A 189 -22.19 -10.56 0.88
N ILE A 190 -21.36 -9.66 0.33
CA ILE A 190 -20.07 -9.97 -0.27
C ILE A 190 -19.02 -9.79 0.81
N PRO A 191 -18.27 -10.84 1.17
CA PRO A 191 -17.23 -10.72 2.18
C PRO A 191 -16.04 -9.90 1.68
N PRO A 192 -15.32 -9.19 2.57
CA PRO A 192 -14.07 -8.52 2.22
C PRO A 192 -12.93 -9.53 2.00
N HIS A 193 -11.92 -9.14 1.20
CA HIS A 193 -10.76 -9.96 0.87
C HIS A 193 -9.46 -9.19 1.06
N ASN A 194 -8.36 -9.92 1.14
CA ASN A 194 -7.03 -9.32 1.16
C ASN A 194 -6.77 -8.57 -0.17
N MET A 195 -6.31 -7.33 -0.06
CA MET A 195 -6.09 -6.48 -1.23
C MET A 195 -5.03 -7.05 -2.17
N GLY A 196 -3.93 -7.57 -1.62
CA GLY A 196 -2.86 -8.17 -2.43
C GLY A 196 -3.33 -9.39 -3.20
N GLU A 197 -4.09 -10.29 -2.53
CA GLU A 197 -4.67 -11.48 -3.14
C GLU A 197 -5.73 -11.11 -4.21
N ALA A 198 -6.56 -10.12 -3.95
CA ALA A 198 -7.55 -9.65 -4.91
C ALA A 198 -6.89 -9.04 -6.17
N ILE A 199 -5.79 -8.30 -6.00
CA ILE A 199 -5.00 -7.77 -7.11
C ILE A 199 -4.32 -8.91 -7.89
N ASP A 200 -3.72 -9.87 -7.21
CA ASP A 200 -3.10 -11.03 -7.86
C ASP A 200 -4.14 -11.85 -8.65
N ALA A 201 -5.37 -11.97 -8.14
CA ALA A 201 -6.46 -12.63 -8.84
C ALA A 201 -6.88 -11.86 -10.11
N VAL A 202 -6.90 -10.52 -10.09
CA VAL A 202 -7.11 -9.69 -11.29
C VAL A 202 -6.01 -9.95 -12.33
N VAL A 203 -4.75 -9.97 -11.90
CA VAL A 203 -3.60 -10.27 -12.79
C VAL A 203 -3.71 -11.67 -13.37
N ALA A 204 -4.08 -12.66 -12.56
CA ALA A 204 -4.25 -14.05 -13.00
C ALA A 204 -5.36 -14.19 -14.07
N VAL A 205 -6.48 -13.47 -13.93
CA VAL A 205 -7.56 -13.45 -14.94
C VAL A 205 -7.11 -12.76 -16.24
N ILE A 206 -6.31 -11.69 -16.14
CA ILE A 206 -5.74 -11.03 -17.33
C ILE A 206 -4.79 -11.97 -18.07
N ASP A 207 -3.94 -12.70 -17.34
CA ASP A 207 -2.94 -13.61 -17.94
C ASP A 207 -3.57 -14.88 -18.49
N ASN A 208 -4.60 -15.39 -17.83
CA ASN A 208 -5.35 -16.56 -18.25
C ASN A 208 -6.88 -16.33 -18.14
N PRO A 209 -7.54 -15.80 -19.16
CA PRO A 209 -8.99 -15.61 -19.13
C PRO A 209 -9.81 -16.90 -18.97
N LYS A 210 -9.19 -18.07 -19.16
CA LYS A 210 -9.82 -19.37 -18.96
C LYS A 210 -9.54 -19.98 -17.59
N ILE A 211 -8.89 -19.25 -16.69
CA ILE A 211 -8.57 -19.70 -15.33
C ILE A 211 -9.84 -20.22 -14.64
N THR A 212 -9.73 -21.34 -13.94
CA THR A 212 -10.84 -21.95 -13.19
C THR A 212 -10.95 -21.35 -11.79
N THR A 213 -12.09 -21.53 -11.14
CA THR A 213 -12.29 -21.10 -9.74
C THR A 213 -11.31 -21.81 -8.81
N ALA A 214 -11.04 -23.10 -9.04
CA ALA A 214 -10.07 -23.88 -8.27
C ALA A 214 -8.63 -23.32 -8.41
N GLU A 215 -8.25 -22.83 -9.59
CA GLU A 215 -6.96 -22.19 -9.80
C GLU A 215 -6.91 -20.80 -9.15
N LEU A 216 -8.01 -20.02 -9.20
CA LEU A 216 -8.13 -18.72 -8.53
C LEU A 216 -7.99 -18.85 -7.01
N LEU A 217 -8.52 -19.94 -6.41
CA LEU A 217 -8.39 -20.21 -4.98
C LEU A 217 -6.95 -20.43 -4.50
N LYS A 218 -6.01 -20.74 -5.41
CA LYS A 218 -4.58 -20.80 -5.07
C LYS A 218 -3.96 -19.39 -4.94
N VAL A 219 -4.64 -18.37 -5.45
CA VAL A 219 -4.19 -16.97 -5.43
C VAL A 219 -4.97 -16.17 -4.39
N ILE A 220 -6.30 -16.29 -4.37
CA ILE A 220 -7.19 -15.67 -3.39
C ILE A 220 -7.78 -16.74 -2.48
N HIS A 221 -7.19 -16.89 -1.30
CA HIS A 221 -7.48 -18.02 -0.42
C HIS A 221 -8.90 -17.99 0.16
N GLY A 222 -9.52 -16.82 0.24
CA GLY A 222 -10.87 -16.64 0.76
C GLY A 222 -11.07 -15.30 1.46
N PRO A 223 -12.16 -15.11 2.20
CA PRO A 223 -12.45 -13.86 2.90
C PRO A 223 -11.35 -13.44 3.87
N ASP A 224 -11.16 -12.13 4.03
CA ASP A 224 -10.19 -11.54 4.95
C ASP A 224 -10.86 -10.36 5.69
N PHE A 225 -11.45 -10.66 6.84
CA PHE A 225 -12.23 -9.70 7.62
C PHE A 225 -11.32 -8.75 8.41
N PRO A 226 -11.68 -7.46 8.54
CA PRO A 226 -10.86 -6.46 9.22
C PRO A 226 -10.64 -6.76 10.71
N THR A 227 -11.54 -7.51 11.35
CA THR A 227 -11.45 -7.89 12.77
C THR A 227 -10.67 -9.19 13.01
N GLY A 228 -10.19 -9.85 11.96
CA GLY A 228 -9.47 -11.12 12.07
C GLY A 228 -10.37 -12.32 12.34
N GLY A 229 -9.94 -13.17 13.27
CA GLY A 229 -10.63 -14.41 13.62
C GLY A 229 -10.42 -15.55 12.63
N PHE A 230 -11.20 -16.60 12.80
CA PHE A 230 -11.18 -17.79 11.96
C PHE A 230 -12.38 -17.78 11.02
N VAL A 231 -12.14 -18.16 9.77
CA VAL A 231 -13.15 -18.41 8.75
C VAL A 231 -13.22 -19.92 8.52
N ILE A 232 -14.37 -20.53 8.77
CA ILE A 232 -14.59 -21.97 8.66
C ILE A 232 -15.62 -22.19 7.55
N PRO A 233 -15.25 -22.78 6.42
CA PRO A 233 -16.18 -23.11 5.36
C PRO A 233 -17.20 -24.16 5.84
N VAL A 234 -18.49 -23.89 5.68
CA VAL A 234 -19.58 -24.85 5.85
C VAL A 234 -19.86 -25.53 4.52
N ASP A 235 -20.00 -24.71 3.46
CA ASP A 235 -19.99 -25.16 2.08
C ASP A 235 -18.56 -25.04 1.52
N SER A 236 -18.18 -25.83 0.51
CA SER A 236 -16.83 -25.74 -0.04
C SER A 236 -16.55 -24.34 -0.59
N MET A 237 -15.35 -23.81 -0.35
CA MET A 237 -14.94 -22.49 -0.85
C MET A 237 -15.06 -22.40 -2.37
N GLU A 238 -14.77 -23.51 -3.06
CA GLU A 238 -14.91 -23.58 -4.52
C GLU A 238 -16.36 -23.36 -4.95
N SER A 239 -17.32 -24.07 -4.32
CA SER A 239 -18.75 -23.92 -4.61
C SER A 239 -19.24 -22.50 -4.29
N ILE A 240 -18.79 -21.91 -3.18
CA ILE A 240 -19.14 -20.53 -2.80
C ILE A 240 -18.70 -19.54 -3.86
N TYR A 241 -17.45 -19.66 -4.33
CA TYR A 241 -16.89 -18.74 -5.33
C TYR A 241 -17.32 -19.03 -6.77
N GLU A 242 -17.73 -20.26 -7.06
CA GLU A 242 -18.33 -20.60 -8.36
C GLU A 242 -19.74 -20.00 -8.49
N THR A 243 -20.57 -20.19 -7.44
CA THR A 243 -21.99 -19.82 -7.48
C THR A 243 -22.27 -18.42 -6.95
N GLY A 244 -21.32 -17.81 -6.25
CA GLY A 244 -21.53 -16.54 -5.51
C GLY A 244 -22.44 -16.69 -4.27
N LYS A 245 -22.72 -17.92 -3.81
CA LYS A 245 -23.64 -18.18 -2.68
C LYS A 245 -23.15 -19.35 -1.84
N GLY A 246 -23.24 -19.20 -0.51
CA GLY A 246 -22.91 -20.27 0.41
C GLY A 246 -22.80 -19.82 1.85
N LYS A 247 -22.37 -20.72 2.72
CA LYS A 247 -22.33 -20.48 4.16
C LYS A 247 -20.92 -20.67 4.70
N LEU A 248 -20.52 -19.76 5.57
CA LEU A 248 -19.30 -19.81 6.36
C LEU A 248 -19.67 -19.70 7.83
N LYS A 249 -18.76 -20.08 8.71
CA LYS A 249 -18.78 -19.71 10.12
C LYS A 249 -17.61 -18.78 10.39
N LEU A 250 -17.86 -17.74 11.17
CA LEU A 250 -16.83 -16.87 11.71
C LEU A 250 -16.67 -17.19 13.18
N ARG A 251 -15.44 -17.41 13.62
CA ARG A 251 -15.10 -17.76 14.99
C ARG A 251 -14.08 -16.78 15.55
N ALA A 252 -14.28 -16.34 16.78
CA ALA A 252 -13.34 -15.54 17.53
C ALA A 252 -11.98 -16.25 17.65
N ARG A 253 -10.90 -15.47 17.69
CA ARG A 253 -9.60 -16.01 18.10
C ARG A 253 -9.47 -15.87 19.60
N LEU A 254 -9.17 -16.99 20.25
CA LEU A 254 -8.94 -17.07 21.67
C LEU A 254 -7.84 -18.10 21.99
N HIS A 255 -7.25 -17.96 23.16
CA HIS A 255 -6.28 -18.91 23.68
C HIS A 255 -6.44 -19.08 25.19
N ILE A 256 -5.77 -20.05 25.76
CA ILE A 256 -5.77 -20.30 27.19
C ILE A 256 -4.42 -19.90 27.77
N GLU A 257 -4.44 -19.06 28.80
CA GLU A 257 -3.29 -18.72 29.63
C GLU A 257 -3.36 -19.47 30.95
N ASP A 258 -2.22 -19.91 31.44
CA ASP A 258 -2.09 -20.46 32.82
C ASP A 258 -1.59 -19.38 33.76
N ASP A 259 -2.35 -19.11 34.82
CA ASP A 259 -2.03 -18.11 35.85
C ASP A 259 -1.99 -18.81 37.20
N GLY A 260 -0.83 -19.37 37.53
CA GLY A 260 -0.60 -20.03 38.81
C GLY A 260 -1.51 -21.26 39.05
N GLY A 261 -1.80 -22.03 38.01
CA GLY A 261 -2.65 -23.22 38.04
C GLY A 261 -4.15 -22.89 37.88
N LYS A 262 -4.51 -21.65 37.60
CA LYS A 262 -5.83 -21.26 37.12
C LYS A 262 -5.73 -20.96 35.62
N LYS A 263 -6.74 -21.35 34.87
CA LYS A 263 -6.79 -21.08 33.43
C LYS A 263 -7.61 -19.83 33.15
N ASN A 264 -7.11 -18.99 32.25
CA ASN A 264 -7.83 -17.83 31.74
C ASN A 264 -8.10 -18.07 30.24
N ILE A 265 -9.34 -17.85 29.81
CA ILE A 265 -9.67 -17.80 28.38
C ILE A 265 -9.50 -16.36 27.95
N VAL A 266 -8.58 -16.11 27.04
CA VAL A 266 -8.26 -14.78 26.51
C VAL A 266 -8.72 -14.68 25.08
N ILE A 267 -9.59 -13.74 24.79
CA ILE A 267 -10.15 -13.46 23.47
C ILE A 267 -9.38 -12.25 22.90
N THR A 268 -8.74 -12.46 21.76
CA THR A 268 -7.91 -11.45 21.09
C THR A 268 -8.51 -10.88 19.82
N GLU A 269 -9.42 -11.62 19.16
CA GLU A 269 -10.10 -11.15 17.96
C GLU A 269 -11.57 -11.59 18.01
N MET A 270 -12.47 -10.68 17.60
CA MET A 270 -13.91 -10.97 17.51
C MET A 270 -14.32 -11.26 16.07
N PRO A 271 -15.38 -12.06 15.89
CA PRO A 271 -15.99 -12.22 14.57
C PRO A 271 -16.44 -10.86 14.00
N TYR A 272 -16.44 -10.75 12.68
CA TYR A 272 -16.83 -9.52 11.98
C TYR A 272 -18.24 -9.05 12.37
N GLN A 273 -18.41 -7.76 12.61
CA GLN A 273 -19.65 -7.10 13.03
C GLN A 273 -20.20 -7.55 14.40
N VAL A 274 -19.35 -8.10 15.25
CA VAL A 274 -19.72 -8.48 16.63
C VAL A 274 -19.13 -7.50 17.61
N SER A 275 -19.97 -6.96 18.51
CA SER A 275 -19.52 -6.10 19.61
C SER A 275 -18.94 -6.96 20.75
N LYS A 276 -17.72 -6.62 21.18
CA LYS A 276 -17.05 -7.25 22.32
C LYS A 276 -17.88 -7.09 23.59
N ALA A 277 -18.36 -5.89 23.87
CA ALA A 277 -19.14 -5.59 25.07
C ALA A 277 -20.44 -6.42 25.14
N GLU A 278 -21.13 -6.61 24.01
CA GLU A 278 -22.34 -7.44 23.96
C GLU A 278 -22.01 -8.92 24.18
N VAL A 279 -20.90 -9.41 23.64
CA VAL A 279 -20.46 -10.80 23.88
C VAL A 279 -20.14 -11.02 25.34
N LEU A 280 -19.39 -10.13 26.00
CA LEU A 280 -19.07 -10.25 27.41
C LEU A 280 -20.32 -10.20 28.29
N LYS A 281 -21.27 -9.34 27.97
CA LYS A 281 -22.60 -9.31 28.65
C LYS A 281 -23.35 -10.64 28.44
N ALA A 282 -23.34 -11.18 27.22
CA ALA A 282 -23.98 -12.46 26.92
C ALA A 282 -23.33 -13.63 27.68
N VAL A 283 -22.00 -13.65 27.80
CA VAL A 283 -21.26 -14.64 28.58
C VAL A 283 -21.63 -14.53 30.08
N ALA A 284 -21.69 -13.31 30.63
CA ALA A 284 -22.08 -13.09 32.02
C ALA A 284 -23.49 -13.60 32.30
N LYS A 285 -24.44 -13.23 31.43
CA LYS A 285 -25.83 -13.72 31.51
C LYS A 285 -25.92 -15.24 31.42
N LEU A 286 -25.21 -15.82 30.44
CA LEU A 286 -25.21 -17.27 30.23
C LEU A 286 -24.63 -18.04 31.43
N ARG A 287 -23.59 -17.49 32.10
CA ARG A 287 -23.05 -18.03 33.35
C ARG A 287 -24.08 -18.02 34.47
N ASP A 288 -24.80 -16.91 34.62
CA ASP A 288 -25.78 -16.74 35.69
C ASP A 288 -27.01 -17.62 35.47
N ASP A 289 -27.43 -17.83 34.21
CA ASP A 289 -28.54 -18.70 33.81
C ASP A 289 -28.18 -20.20 33.84
N ASN A 290 -26.89 -20.58 33.72
CA ASN A 290 -26.41 -21.96 33.60
C ASN A 290 -25.26 -22.26 34.58
N LYS A 291 -25.46 -22.05 35.84
CA LYS A 291 -24.45 -22.25 36.89
C LYS A 291 -23.84 -23.63 36.98
N GLU A 292 -24.57 -24.66 36.58
CA GLU A 292 -24.06 -26.05 36.55
C GLU A 292 -22.98 -26.24 35.48
N LEU A 293 -23.16 -25.62 34.31
CA LEU A 293 -22.24 -25.79 33.18
C LEU A 293 -21.14 -24.75 33.19
N LEU A 294 -21.41 -23.50 33.62
CA LEU A 294 -20.52 -22.37 33.53
C LEU A 294 -20.12 -21.76 34.89
N GLY A 295 -20.51 -22.41 35.98
CA GLY A 295 -20.11 -22.01 37.35
C GLY A 295 -18.60 -22.08 37.62
N GLY A 296 -17.85 -22.65 36.69
CA GLY A 296 -16.39 -22.58 36.64
C GLY A 296 -15.82 -21.20 36.24
N ILE A 297 -16.62 -20.30 35.67
CA ILE A 297 -16.21 -18.92 35.37
C ILE A 297 -16.24 -18.10 36.67
N SER A 298 -15.08 -17.57 37.06
CA SER A 298 -14.95 -16.74 38.28
C SER A 298 -15.17 -15.25 37.99
N GLU A 299 -14.60 -14.75 36.92
CA GLU A 299 -14.64 -13.33 36.54
C GLU A 299 -14.61 -13.16 35.03
N ILE A 300 -15.18 -12.06 34.57
CA ILE A 300 -15.16 -11.62 33.17
C ILE A 300 -14.66 -10.18 33.17
N ALA A 301 -13.54 -9.93 32.54
CA ALA A 301 -12.89 -8.63 32.51
C ALA A 301 -12.55 -8.21 31.05
N ASP A 302 -12.57 -6.93 30.82
CA ASP A 302 -12.03 -6.31 29.61
C ASP A 302 -10.71 -5.62 29.96
N GLU A 303 -9.62 -6.19 29.47
CA GLU A 303 -8.25 -5.70 29.68
C GLU A 303 -7.69 -5.08 28.39
N SER A 304 -8.56 -4.82 27.38
CA SER A 304 -8.15 -4.22 26.12
C SER A 304 -7.53 -2.85 26.33
N ASP A 305 -6.41 -2.61 25.67
CA ASP A 305 -5.70 -1.34 25.71
C ASP A 305 -5.22 -0.92 24.32
N LYS A 306 -4.31 0.07 24.24
CA LYS A 306 -3.71 0.55 22.98
C LYS A 306 -2.87 -0.51 22.25
N THR A 307 -2.53 -1.62 22.88
CA THR A 307 -1.76 -2.71 22.26
C THR A 307 -2.64 -3.72 21.54
N GLY A 308 -3.93 -3.78 21.88
CA GLY A 308 -4.90 -4.65 21.20
C GLY A 308 -6.09 -5.06 22.07
N MET A 309 -6.91 -5.91 21.49
CA MET A 309 -8.06 -6.49 22.17
C MET A 309 -7.60 -7.59 23.12
N ARG A 310 -8.06 -7.52 24.39
CA ARG A 310 -7.83 -8.53 25.40
C ARG A 310 -9.04 -8.64 26.31
N ALA A 311 -9.99 -9.50 25.96
CA ALA A 311 -11.13 -9.81 26.80
C ALA A 311 -10.86 -11.14 27.52
N VAL A 312 -10.89 -11.13 28.87
CA VAL A 312 -10.42 -12.23 29.71
C VAL A 312 -11.59 -12.84 30.48
N ILE A 313 -11.75 -14.15 30.37
CA ILE A 313 -12.68 -14.96 31.16
C ILE A 313 -11.83 -15.80 32.10
N ARG A 314 -11.77 -15.41 33.37
CA ARG A 314 -11.00 -16.11 34.40
C ARG A 314 -11.77 -17.32 34.92
N LEU A 315 -11.09 -18.45 35.06
CA LEU A 315 -11.69 -19.69 35.48
C LEU A 315 -11.26 -20.06 36.92
N LYS A 316 -12.09 -20.87 37.61
CA LYS A 316 -11.72 -21.52 38.84
C LYS A 316 -10.73 -22.66 38.54
N ARG A 317 -9.89 -23.03 39.53
CA ARG A 317 -8.79 -23.98 39.35
C ARG A 317 -9.20 -25.31 38.75
N GLU A 318 -10.39 -25.82 39.06
CA GLU A 318 -10.89 -27.13 38.62
C GLU A 318 -11.77 -27.07 37.39
N ALA A 319 -11.89 -25.89 36.77
CA ALA A 319 -12.77 -25.71 35.63
C ALA A 319 -12.15 -26.27 34.35
N ASP A 320 -12.93 -27.00 33.57
CA ASP A 320 -12.56 -27.50 32.24
C ASP A 320 -12.74 -26.38 31.21
N ALA A 321 -11.63 -25.73 30.85
CA ALA A 321 -11.62 -24.64 29.90
C ALA A 321 -12.15 -25.06 28.51
N GLY A 322 -11.85 -26.28 28.05
CA GLY A 322 -12.29 -26.80 26.74
C GLY A 322 -13.82 -26.94 26.66
N LYS A 323 -14.44 -27.50 27.71
CA LYS A 323 -15.91 -27.59 27.80
C LYS A 323 -16.56 -26.21 27.82
N ILE A 324 -16.00 -25.26 28.59
CA ILE A 324 -16.52 -23.90 28.70
C ILE A 324 -16.43 -23.21 27.32
N VAL A 325 -15.29 -23.25 26.64
CA VAL A 325 -15.12 -22.67 25.30
C VAL A 325 -16.11 -23.29 24.32
N SER A 326 -16.29 -24.60 24.33
CA SER A 326 -17.25 -25.27 23.45
C SER A 326 -18.69 -24.80 23.65
N ILE A 327 -19.08 -24.53 24.91
CA ILE A 327 -20.41 -23.97 25.23
C ILE A 327 -20.50 -22.53 24.76
N LEU A 328 -19.45 -21.71 25.00
CA LEU A 328 -19.42 -20.32 24.60
C LEU A 328 -19.55 -20.16 23.07
N PHE A 329 -18.83 -20.96 22.27
CA PHE A 329 -18.97 -20.96 20.80
C PHE A 329 -20.39 -21.34 20.36
N LYS A 330 -21.03 -22.30 21.01
CA LYS A 330 -22.40 -22.76 20.66
C LYS A 330 -23.52 -21.81 21.11
N LYS A 331 -23.28 -20.99 22.14
CA LYS A 331 -24.35 -20.21 22.83
C LYS A 331 -24.15 -18.70 22.78
N THR A 332 -23.04 -18.22 22.22
CA THR A 332 -22.74 -16.80 22.08
C THR A 332 -22.25 -16.48 20.67
N ASN A 333 -22.14 -15.19 20.34
CA ASN A 333 -21.62 -14.73 19.06
C ASN A 333 -20.08 -14.81 18.94
N LEU A 334 -19.41 -15.58 19.82
CA LEU A 334 -18.01 -15.95 19.60
C LEU A 334 -17.84 -16.88 18.38
N GLU A 335 -18.89 -17.58 17.99
CA GLU A 335 -19.01 -18.25 16.69
C GLU A 335 -20.39 -17.92 16.10
N LEU A 336 -20.40 -17.49 14.84
CA LEU A 336 -21.66 -17.20 14.14
C LEU A 336 -21.61 -17.62 12.68
N GLY A 337 -22.79 -17.87 12.10
CA GLY A 337 -22.94 -18.15 10.68
C GLY A 337 -22.83 -16.86 9.85
N TYR A 338 -22.12 -16.92 8.75
CA TYR A 338 -22.05 -15.88 7.75
C TYR A 338 -22.52 -16.42 6.40
N SER A 339 -23.63 -15.87 5.91
CA SER A 339 -24.18 -16.28 4.60
C SER A 339 -23.58 -15.40 3.50
N VAL A 340 -22.80 -16.00 2.62
CA VAL A 340 -22.29 -15.32 1.42
C VAL A 340 -23.41 -15.23 0.38
N ASN A 341 -23.59 -14.07 -0.21
CA ASN A 341 -24.49 -13.83 -1.33
C ASN A 341 -23.94 -12.68 -2.17
N MET A 342 -23.23 -13.02 -3.24
CA MET A 342 -22.49 -12.04 -4.05
C MET A 342 -23.40 -11.50 -5.15
N VAL A 343 -24.27 -10.56 -4.79
CA VAL A 343 -25.15 -9.85 -5.71
C VAL A 343 -24.66 -8.41 -5.88
N ALA A 344 -24.44 -7.98 -7.11
CA ALA A 344 -24.02 -6.63 -7.46
C ALA A 344 -24.74 -6.14 -8.73
N ILE A 345 -24.73 -4.83 -8.95
CA ILE A 345 -25.26 -4.25 -10.19
C ILE A 345 -24.17 -4.40 -11.26
N ALA A 346 -24.47 -5.18 -12.28
CA ALA A 346 -23.62 -5.42 -13.44
C ALA A 346 -24.40 -5.05 -14.72
N GLY A 347 -23.85 -4.20 -15.59
CA GLY A 347 -24.54 -3.78 -16.80
C GLY A 347 -25.92 -3.16 -16.56
N GLY A 348 -26.14 -2.51 -15.40
CA GLY A 348 -27.41 -1.88 -15.02
C GLY A 348 -28.45 -2.82 -14.44
N LYS A 349 -28.13 -4.10 -14.15
CA LYS A 349 -29.03 -5.10 -13.57
C LYS A 349 -28.42 -5.77 -12.35
N PRO A 350 -29.22 -6.18 -11.36
CA PRO A 350 -28.73 -6.98 -10.25
C PRO A 350 -28.42 -8.41 -10.73
N GLU A 351 -27.19 -8.84 -10.52
CA GLU A 351 -26.74 -10.19 -10.89
C GLU A 351 -26.07 -10.87 -9.72
N GLN A 352 -26.33 -12.16 -9.54
CA GLN A 352 -25.57 -13.02 -8.64
C GLN A 352 -24.36 -13.54 -9.39
N MET A 353 -23.18 -13.28 -8.87
CA MET A 353 -21.92 -13.48 -9.61
C MET A 353 -20.96 -14.36 -8.80
N GLY A 354 -20.28 -15.28 -9.48
CA GLY A 354 -19.13 -15.96 -8.93
C GLY A 354 -17.90 -15.04 -8.83
N LEU A 355 -16.85 -15.50 -8.17
CA LEU A 355 -15.59 -14.76 -8.05
C LEU A 355 -14.99 -14.41 -9.41
N LYS A 356 -14.95 -15.39 -10.32
CA LYS A 356 -14.43 -15.20 -11.67
C LYS A 356 -15.23 -14.18 -12.46
N ASP A 357 -16.56 -14.19 -12.32
CA ASP A 357 -17.44 -13.24 -13.02
C ASP A 357 -17.16 -11.81 -12.56
N ILE A 358 -17.08 -11.57 -11.24
CA ILE A 358 -16.73 -10.26 -10.67
C ILE A 358 -15.38 -9.78 -11.20
N LEU A 359 -14.37 -10.65 -11.19
CA LEU A 359 -13.02 -10.30 -11.69
C LEU A 359 -13.04 -10.01 -13.20
N THR A 360 -13.78 -10.80 -13.98
CA THR A 360 -13.88 -10.61 -15.44
C THR A 360 -14.58 -9.29 -15.77
N TYR A 361 -15.66 -8.98 -15.07
CA TYR A 361 -16.36 -7.71 -15.19
C TYR A 361 -15.46 -6.53 -14.84
N TYR A 362 -14.75 -6.62 -13.71
CA TYR A 362 -13.82 -5.59 -13.29
C TYR A 362 -12.71 -5.36 -14.33
N VAL A 363 -12.10 -6.43 -14.85
CA VAL A 363 -11.05 -6.33 -15.89
C VAL A 363 -11.57 -5.69 -17.17
N ALA A 364 -12.80 -6.07 -17.59
CA ALA A 364 -13.44 -5.47 -18.76
C ALA A 364 -13.70 -3.97 -18.56
N TYR A 365 -14.20 -3.60 -17.39
CA TYR A 365 -14.43 -2.21 -17.02
C TYR A 365 -13.10 -1.41 -16.96
N GLN A 366 -12.07 -1.94 -16.32
CA GLN A 366 -10.76 -1.26 -16.27
C GLN A 366 -10.18 -1.04 -17.68
N ARG A 367 -10.39 -1.99 -18.58
CA ARG A 367 -9.97 -1.81 -19.96
C ARG A 367 -10.71 -0.65 -20.65
N ASP A 368 -12.02 -0.50 -20.42
CA ASP A 368 -12.80 0.64 -20.92
C ASP A 368 -12.26 1.97 -20.37
N VAL A 369 -12.02 2.03 -19.06
CA VAL A 369 -11.39 3.20 -18.39
C VAL A 369 -10.06 3.57 -19.04
N ILE A 370 -9.18 2.58 -19.27
CA ILE A 370 -7.88 2.81 -19.93
C ILE A 370 -8.05 3.33 -21.37
N VAL A 371 -8.98 2.75 -22.14
CA VAL A 371 -9.24 3.20 -23.53
C VAL A 371 -9.76 4.63 -23.54
N ARG A 372 -10.73 4.98 -22.69
CA ARG A 372 -11.30 6.33 -22.59
C ARG A 372 -10.24 7.35 -22.16
N ARG A 373 -9.52 7.09 -21.08
CA ARG A 373 -8.43 7.93 -20.60
C ARG A 373 -7.38 8.16 -21.67
N THR A 374 -6.92 7.07 -22.32
CA THR A 374 -5.89 7.15 -23.34
C THR A 374 -6.37 7.94 -24.56
N THR A 375 -7.64 7.82 -24.92
CA THR A 375 -8.27 8.58 -26.00
C THR A 375 -8.29 10.07 -25.66
N PHE A 376 -8.69 10.43 -24.43
CA PHE A 376 -8.68 11.79 -23.94
C PHE A 376 -7.27 12.40 -23.96
N ASP A 377 -6.30 11.70 -23.36
CA ASP A 377 -4.91 12.15 -23.30
C ASP A 377 -4.30 12.25 -24.73
N LEU A 378 -4.62 11.34 -25.64
CA LEU A 378 -4.17 11.38 -27.03
C LEU A 378 -4.73 12.60 -27.77
N LYS A 379 -6.01 12.90 -27.57
CA LYS A 379 -6.66 14.08 -28.16
C LYS A 379 -5.97 15.36 -27.68
N ALA A 380 -5.77 15.51 -26.38
CA ALA A 380 -5.09 16.66 -25.78
C ALA A 380 -3.64 16.79 -26.28
N ALA A 381 -2.89 15.67 -26.34
CA ALA A 381 -1.52 15.68 -26.83
C ALA A 381 -1.43 16.05 -28.33
N LYS A 382 -2.35 15.56 -29.15
CA LYS A 382 -2.42 15.94 -30.58
C LYS A 382 -2.74 17.40 -30.77
N GLN A 383 -3.74 17.94 -30.04
CA GLN A 383 -4.10 19.37 -30.09
C GLN A 383 -2.91 20.24 -29.67
N ARG A 384 -2.22 19.89 -28.58
CA ARG A 384 -1.06 20.64 -28.14
C ARG A 384 0.11 20.57 -29.13
N ALA A 385 0.41 19.40 -29.70
CA ALA A 385 1.43 19.23 -30.73
C ALA A 385 1.12 20.04 -32.02
N GLU A 386 -0.15 20.09 -32.40
CA GLU A 386 -0.62 20.91 -33.54
C GLU A 386 -0.32 22.39 -33.29
N ILE A 387 -0.67 22.93 -32.11
CA ILE A 387 -0.39 24.31 -31.72
C ILE A 387 1.13 24.59 -31.72
N VAL A 388 1.92 23.71 -31.11
CA VAL A 388 3.38 23.89 -31.04
C VAL A 388 4.02 23.88 -32.43
N ARG A 389 3.55 23.00 -33.35
CA ARG A 389 4.00 22.99 -34.76
C ARG A 389 3.69 24.34 -35.44
N GLY A 390 2.49 24.88 -35.24
CA GLY A 390 2.10 26.18 -35.76
C GLY A 390 3.01 27.31 -35.24
N LEU A 391 3.30 27.32 -33.96
CA LEU A 391 4.21 28.30 -33.33
C LEU A 391 5.63 28.20 -33.92
N LEU A 392 6.16 27.01 -34.10
CA LEU A 392 7.47 26.80 -34.74
C LEU A 392 7.52 27.25 -36.18
N ILE A 393 6.43 27.01 -36.97
CA ILE A 393 6.30 27.57 -38.33
C ILE A 393 6.34 29.10 -38.32
N ALA A 394 5.58 29.69 -37.39
CA ALA A 394 5.55 31.17 -37.26
C ALA A 394 6.91 31.74 -36.86
N ILE A 395 7.61 31.12 -35.93
CA ILE A 395 8.94 31.58 -35.48
C ILE A 395 9.97 31.49 -36.60
N ARG A 396 9.94 30.39 -37.38
CA ARG A 396 10.85 30.26 -38.55
C ARG A 396 10.58 31.27 -39.66
N ASN A 397 9.37 31.86 -39.70
CA ASN A 397 8.95 32.86 -40.68
C ASN A 397 8.53 34.17 -40.03
N ILE A 398 9.18 34.57 -38.95
CA ILE A 398 8.68 35.60 -38.03
C ILE A 398 8.51 36.95 -38.69
N ASP A 399 9.42 37.37 -39.61
CA ASP A 399 9.33 38.65 -40.29
C ASP A 399 8.06 38.73 -41.17
N GLU A 400 7.71 37.66 -41.84
CA GLU A 400 6.51 37.57 -42.68
C GLU A 400 5.24 37.57 -41.81
N VAL A 401 5.25 36.81 -40.71
CA VAL A 401 4.15 36.79 -39.72
C VAL A 401 3.90 38.19 -39.17
N ILE A 402 4.95 38.93 -38.73
CA ILE A 402 4.82 40.28 -38.24
C ILE A 402 4.27 41.19 -39.31
N ARG A 403 4.72 41.05 -40.57
CA ARG A 403 4.22 41.83 -41.70
C ARG A 403 2.74 41.64 -41.93
N ILE A 404 2.26 40.36 -41.93
CA ILE A 404 0.86 40.03 -42.10
C ILE A 404 0.00 40.59 -40.96
N ILE A 405 0.44 40.42 -39.70
CA ILE A 405 -0.29 40.95 -38.54
C ILE A 405 -0.41 42.46 -38.60
N LYS A 406 0.70 43.15 -38.91
CA LYS A 406 0.72 44.63 -38.97
C LYS A 406 -0.12 45.19 -40.13
N SER A 407 -0.21 44.47 -41.25
CA SER A 407 -0.99 44.92 -42.41
C SER A 407 -2.49 44.55 -42.31
N SER A 408 -2.87 43.76 -41.33
CA SER A 408 -4.26 43.35 -41.13
C SER A 408 -5.04 44.41 -40.32
N GLU A 409 -6.26 44.69 -40.76
CA GLU A 409 -7.15 45.69 -40.10
C GLU A 409 -7.70 45.17 -38.77
N SER A 410 -7.72 43.91 -38.52
CA SER A 410 -8.24 43.29 -37.31
C SER A 410 -7.66 41.91 -37.05
N THR A 411 -7.73 41.47 -35.82
CA THR A 411 -7.29 40.13 -35.40
C THR A 411 -7.93 39.00 -36.21
N PRO A 412 -9.25 38.98 -36.46
CA PRO A 412 -9.86 37.97 -37.31
C PRO A 412 -9.30 37.96 -38.73
N LYS A 413 -9.05 39.13 -39.37
CA LYS A 413 -8.45 39.22 -40.73
C LYS A 413 -6.99 38.73 -40.72
N ALA A 414 -6.22 39.03 -39.66
CA ALA A 414 -4.87 38.53 -39.52
C ALA A 414 -4.84 37.01 -39.43
N LYS A 415 -5.76 36.38 -38.67
CA LYS A 415 -5.88 34.94 -38.59
C LYS A 415 -6.16 34.30 -39.95
N ILE A 416 -7.10 34.86 -40.73
CA ILE A 416 -7.43 34.34 -42.07
C ILE A 416 -6.18 34.38 -42.93
N ALA A 417 -5.48 35.55 -43.02
CA ALA A 417 -4.30 35.72 -43.83
C ALA A 417 -3.13 34.78 -43.41
N LEU A 418 -2.95 34.53 -42.09
CA LEU A 418 -1.95 33.58 -41.61
C LEU A 418 -2.30 32.15 -42.00
N ARG A 419 -3.58 31.78 -41.89
CA ARG A 419 -4.06 30.45 -42.29
C ARG A 419 -3.84 30.18 -43.78
N GLU A 420 -4.24 31.11 -44.59
CA GLU A 420 -4.06 31.00 -46.06
C GLU A 420 -2.58 30.99 -46.49
N ARG A 421 -1.76 31.74 -45.81
CA ARG A 421 -0.34 31.86 -46.17
C ARG A 421 0.51 30.68 -45.73
N PHE A 422 0.24 30.10 -44.58
CA PHE A 422 1.07 29.03 -44.02
C PHE A 422 0.33 27.70 -43.89
N ASP A 423 -0.85 27.58 -44.43
CA ASP A 423 -1.72 26.39 -44.36
C ASP A 423 -1.95 25.96 -42.90
N LEU A 424 -2.37 26.91 -42.07
CA LEU A 424 -2.56 26.73 -40.62
C LEU A 424 -4.03 26.47 -40.31
N THR A 425 -4.24 25.74 -39.19
CA THR A 425 -5.58 25.63 -38.60
C THR A 425 -5.96 26.90 -37.83
N ASP A 426 -7.23 27.04 -37.47
CA ASP A 426 -7.71 28.21 -36.73
C ASP A 426 -7.04 28.34 -35.36
N ASP A 427 -6.88 27.21 -34.66
CA ASP A 427 -6.21 27.15 -33.36
C ASP A 427 -4.73 27.53 -33.44
N GLN A 428 -4.03 27.09 -34.48
CA GLN A 428 -2.66 27.48 -34.75
C GLN A 428 -2.55 28.98 -35.02
N ALA A 429 -3.40 29.53 -35.87
CA ALA A 429 -3.43 30.93 -36.17
C ALA A 429 -3.78 31.81 -34.94
N GLN A 430 -4.70 31.33 -34.11
CA GLN A 430 -5.02 31.97 -32.83
C GLN A 430 -3.80 32.01 -31.89
N ALA A 431 -3.13 30.88 -31.72
CA ALA A 431 -1.95 30.78 -30.86
C ALA A 431 -0.79 31.68 -31.35
N ILE A 432 -0.66 31.84 -32.68
CA ILE A 432 0.36 32.75 -33.27
C ILE A 432 0.04 34.20 -32.96
N VAL A 433 -1.21 34.61 -33.11
CA VAL A 433 -1.62 35.99 -32.81
C VAL A 433 -1.47 36.33 -31.31
N ASP A 434 -1.73 35.36 -30.43
CA ASP A 434 -1.60 35.49 -28.97
C ASP A 434 -0.16 35.30 -28.49
N MET A 435 0.80 35.01 -29.38
CA MET A 435 2.19 34.73 -29.03
C MET A 435 2.89 35.97 -28.41
N ARG A 436 3.52 35.75 -27.27
CA ARG A 436 4.27 36.78 -26.58
C ARG A 436 5.66 36.95 -27.23
N LEU A 437 6.16 38.16 -27.31
CA LEU A 437 7.49 38.48 -27.90
C LEU A 437 8.65 37.70 -27.27
N LYS A 438 8.57 37.35 -25.99
CA LYS A 438 9.59 36.55 -25.32
C LYS A 438 9.76 35.14 -25.95
N ALA A 439 8.73 34.62 -26.62
CA ALA A 439 8.79 33.29 -27.27
C ALA A 439 9.77 33.26 -28.47
N LEU A 440 10.23 34.43 -28.94
CA LEU A 440 11.18 34.52 -30.04
C LEU A 440 12.66 34.32 -29.63
N THR A 441 12.93 34.18 -28.34
CA THR A 441 14.31 33.97 -27.86
C THR A 441 14.76 32.53 -28.17
N HIS A 442 16.05 32.38 -28.49
CA HIS A 442 16.65 31.07 -28.81
C HIS A 442 16.34 29.98 -27.76
N LEU A 443 16.34 30.37 -26.48
CA LEU A 443 16.04 29.44 -25.37
C LEU A 443 14.59 28.95 -25.41
N GLU A 444 13.63 29.83 -25.70
CA GLU A 444 12.22 29.46 -25.77
C GLU A 444 11.90 28.63 -27.02
N VAL A 445 12.58 28.86 -28.14
CA VAL A 445 12.48 28.05 -29.35
C VAL A 445 12.95 26.62 -29.10
N GLY A 446 14.11 26.47 -28.45
CA GLY A 446 14.61 25.14 -28.05
C GLY A 446 13.62 24.37 -27.16
N LYS A 447 12.99 25.05 -26.19
CA LYS A 447 11.94 24.43 -25.36
C LYS A 447 10.72 23.98 -26.17
N LEU A 448 10.29 24.74 -27.18
CA LEU A 448 9.16 24.33 -28.02
C LEU A 448 9.52 23.11 -28.90
N GLU A 449 10.77 23.02 -29.38
CA GLU A 449 11.23 21.86 -30.14
C GLU A 449 11.33 20.61 -29.25
N GLU A 450 11.84 20.75 -28.03
CA GLU A 450 11.85 19.68 -27.02
C GLU A 450 10.43 19.26 -26.65
N GLU A 451 9.52 20.21 -26.36
CA GLU A 451 8.11 19.94 -26.08
C GLU A 451 7.45 19.17 -27.22
N LEU A 452 7.71 19.56 -28.49
CA LEU A 452 7.15 18.85 -29.65
C LEU A 452 7.65 17.42 -29.71
N ALA A 453 8.95 17.19 -29.52
CA ALA A 453 9.54 15.85 -29.53
C ALA A 453 8.96 14.95 -28.43
N GLU A 454 8.76 15.50 -27.24
CA GLU A 454 8.09 14.76 -26.12
C GLU A 454 6.62 14.45 -26.44
N LEU A 455 5.89 15.43 -26.99
CA LEU A 455 4.49 15.21 -27.41
C LEU A 455 4.38 14.14 -28.49
N GLU A 456 5.30 14.11 -29.47
CA GLU A 456 5.32 13.09 -30.52
C GLU A 456 5.59 11.69 -29.96
N LYS A 457 6.53 11.56 -29.02
CA LYS A 457 6.77 10.30 -28.29
C LYS A 457 5.52 9.88 -27.50
N ARG A 458 4.89 10.82 -26.78
CA ARG A 458 3.66 10.55 -26.03
C ARG A 458 2.51 10.14 -26.95
N ILE A 459 2.31 10.81 -28.10
CA ILE A 459 1.30 10.47 -29.09
C ILE A 459 1.53 9.05 -29.63
N ALA A 460 2.77 8.71 -29.96
CA ALA A 460 3.12 7.37 -30.43
C ALA A 460 2.83 6.31 -29.36
N TYR A 461 3.19 6.54 -28.12
CA TYR A 461 2.93 5.66 -26.99
C TYR A 461 1.43 5.45 -26.75
N LEU A 462 0.65 6.53 -26.65
CA LEU A 462 -0.80 6.47 -26.43
C LEU A 462 -1.52 5.79 -27.61
N SER A 463 -1.11 6.08 -28.85
CA SER A 463 -1.65 5.42 -30.04
C SER A 463 -1.36 3.92 -30.03
N ALA A 464 -0.19 3.52 -29.58
CA ALA A 464 0.18 2.11 -29.48
C ALA A 464 -0.64 1.35 -28.41
N ILE A 465 -1.02 2.01 -27.30
CA ILE A 465 -1.93 1.43 -26.30
C ILE A 465 -3.31 1.21 -26.92
N LEU A 466 -3.86 2.22 -27.61
CA LEU A 466 -5.18 2.10 -28.25
C LEU A 466 -5.24 1.01 -29.32
N ALA A 467 -4.14 0.81 -30.05
CA ALA A 467 -4.06 -0.18 -31.12
C ALA A 467 -3.96 -1.63 -30.63
N SER A 468 -3.65 -1.88 -29.33
CA SER A 468 -3.33 -3.23 -28.85
C SER A 468 -4.01 -3.56 -27.53
N PRO A 469 -5.00 -4.47 -27.50
CA PRO A 469 -5.58 -4.98 -26.25
C PRO A 469 -4.54 -5.50 -25.27
N ARG A 470 -3.49 -6.16 -25.77
CA ARG A 470 -2.38 -6.66 -24.93
C ARG A 470 -1.70 -5.52 -24.17
N ARG A 471 -1.46 -4.36 -24.83
CA ARG A 471 -0.87 -3.19 -24.16
C ARG A 471 -1.83 -2.56 -23.15
N GLN A 472 -3.14 -2.54 -23.44
CA GLN A 472 -4.16 -2.06 -22.53
C GLN A 472 -4.15 -2.88 -21.23
N TYR A 473 -4.13 -4.21 -21.33
CA TYR A 473 -3.99 -5.11 -20.19
C TYR A 473 -2.64 -4.95 -19.46
N GLY A 474 -1.56 -4.67 -20.19
CA GLY A 474 -0.25 -4.36 -19.60
C GLY A 474 -0.34 -3.13 -18.68
N VAL A 475 -0.95 -2.04 -19.16
CA VAL A 475 -1.15 -0.82 -18.36
C VAL A 475 -1.98 -1.10 -17.09
N ILE A 476 -3.06 -1.88 -17.20
CA ILE A 476 -3.87 -2.26 -16.03
C ILE A 476 -3.02 -3.01 -15.00
N LYS A 477 -2.23 -4.00 -15.46
CA LYS A 477 -1.35 -4.78 -14.59
C LYS A 477 -0.32 -3.91 -13.88
N ASP A 478 0.37 -3.06 -14.61
CA ASP A 478 1.40 -2.19 -14.05
C ASP A 478 0.83 -1.26 -12.98
N GLU A 479 -0.32 -0.64 -13.26
CA GLU A 479 -0.96 0.29 -12.33
C GLU A 479 -1.48 -0.40 -11.07
N ILE A 480 -2.16 -1.55 -11.21
CA ILE A 480 -2.72 -2.26 -10.06
C ILE A 480 -1.63 -2.88 -9.18
N LEU A 481 -0.50 -3.32 -9.79
CA LEU A 481 0.66 -3.82 -9.05
C LEU A 481 1.38 -2.70 -8.30
N GLN A 482 1.43 -1.47 -8.83
CA GLN A 482 1.92 -0.31 -8.09
C GLN A 482 1.06 -0.02 -6.86
N ILE A 483 -0.27 -0.09 -6.99
CA ILE A 483 -1.18 0.06 -5.85
C ILE A 483 -0.94 -1.03 -4.81
N LYS A 484 -0.79 -2.29 -5.23
CA LYS A 484 -0.42 -3.40 -4.35
C LYS A 484 0.87 -3.09 -3.59
N LYS A 485 1.91 -2.69 -4.30
CA LYS A 485 3.21 -2.37 -3.69
C LYS A 485 3.12 -1.26 -2.65
N ALA A 486 2.31 -0.23 -2.91
CA ALA A 486 2.20 0.95 -2.06
C ALA A 486 1.28 0.76 -0.85
N MET A 487 0.22 -0.06 -0.97
CA MET A 487 -0.91 -0.05 -0.03
C MET A 487 -1.32 -1.44 0.49
N ASN A 488 -0.63 -2.52 0.09
CA ASN A 488 -0.99 -3.86 0.57
C ASN A 488 -0.79 -3.98 2.09
N SER A 489 -1.65 -4.81 2.69
CA SER A 489 -1.55 -5.19 4.10
C SER A 489 -1.65 -6.71 4.24
N PRO A 490 -1.01 -7.30 5.25
CA PRO A 490 -1.09 -8.74 5.49
C PRO A 490 -2.52 -9.22 5.69
N ARG A 491 -2.75 -10.51 5.43
CA ARG A 491 -4.00 -11.19 5.77
C ARG A 491 -4.19 -11.20 7.29
N VAL A 492 -5.39 -10.90 7.73
CA VAL A 492 -5.76 -10.85 9.16
C VAL A 492 -6.52 -12.11 9.57
N SER A 493 -7.52 -12.54 8.75
CA SER A 493 -8.30 -13.73 9.04
C SER A 493 -7.58 -15.03 8.65
N VAL A 494 -7.74 -16.07 9.44
CA VAL A 494 -7.21 -17.41 9.17
C VAL A 494 -8.34 -18.30 8.67
N ILE A 495 -8.13 -18.99 7.56
CA ILE A 495 -9.08 -19.95 7.01
C ILE A 495 -8.72 -21.32 7.56
N LEU A 496 -9.69 -22.03 8.17
CA LEU A 496 -9.54 -23.39 8.65
C LEU A 496 -10.22 -24.34 7.68
N ASP A 497 -9.58 -25.48 7.41
CA ASP A 497 -10.22 -26.56 6.65
C ASP A 497 -11.42 -27.11 7.42
N GLY A 498 -12.46 -27.57 6.71
CA GLY A 498 -13.72 -28.00 7.33
C GLY A 498 -13.53 -29.12 8.39
N GLU A 499 -12.59 -30.05 8.17
CA GLU A 499 -12.26 -31.10 9.15
C GLU A 499 -11.54 -30.54 10.39
N ASN A 500 -10.69 -29.55 10.24
CA ASN A 500 -9.99 -28.85 11.35
C ASN A 500 -10.90 -27.83 12.05
N GLY A 501 -11.92 -27.33 11.38
CA GLY A 501 -12.90 -26.40 11.93
C GLY A 501 -13.87 -27.01 12.93
N GLU A 502 -14.13 -28.33 12.83
CA GLU A 502 -14.97 -29.05 13.80
C GLU A 502 -14.20 -29.44 15.08
N ARG A 503 -12.87 -29.62 14.99
CA ARG A 503 -12.04 -29.81 16.17
C ARG A 503 -11.80 -28.44 16.84
N ILE A 504 -12.29 -28.33 18.06
CA ILE A 504 -11.95 -27.20 18.94
C ILE A 504 -10.56 -27.53 19.51
N GLU A 505 -9.52 -27.34 18.70
CA GLU A 505 -8.17 -27.28 19.21
C GLU A 505 -8.03 -25.89 19.83
N LEU A 506 -7.87 -25.86 21.16
CA LEU A 506 -7.60 -24.62 21.88
C LEU A 506 -6.12 -24.33 21.69
N PRO A 507 -5.77 -23.28 20.93
CA PRO A 507 -4.37 -22.93 20.78
C PRO A 507 -3.77 -22.60 22.15
N THR A 508 -2.55 -23.07 22.38
CA THR A 508 -1.77 -22.66 23.54
C THR A 508 -1.37 -21.19 23.43
N ALA A 509 -0.93 -20.56 24.52
CA ALA A 509 -0.47 -19.18 24.49
C ALA A 509 0.61 -18.92 23.42
N GLU A 510 1.43 -19.95 23.11
CA GLU A 510 2.47 -19.88 22.07
C GLU A 510 1.91 -19.83 20.65
N GLU A 511 0.72 -20.40 20.39
CA GLU A 511 0.08 -20.46 19.07
C GLU A 511 -0.83 -19.26 18.79
N ALA A 512 -1.25 -18.56 19.83
CA ALA A 512 -2.18 -17.41 19.74
C ALA A 512 -1.47 -16.05 19.78
N VAL A 513 -0.23 -15.99 19.33
CA VAL A 513 0.55 -14.74 19.29
C VAL A 513 -0.20 -13.69 18.45
N SER A 514 -0.54 -12.57 19.09
CA SER A 514 -1.18 -11.44 18.41
C SER A 514 -0.30 -10.96 17.26
N TYR A 515 -0.92 -10.66 16.10
CA TYR A 515 -0.18 -10.08 14.98
C TYR A 515 0.52 -8.79 15.43
N ARG A 516 1.79 -8.73 15.19
CA ARG A 516 2.62 -7.58 15.51
C ARG A 516 3.50 -7.25 14.33
N ASP A 517 3.45 -6.01 13.89
CA ASP A 517 4.26 -5.49 12.81
C ASP A 517 4.96 -4.19 13.22
N GLY A 518 5.96 -3.82 12.46
CA GLY A 518 6.72 -2.61 12.67
C GLY A 518 7.96 -2.57 11.76
N VAL A 519 8.88 -1.71 12.12
CA VAL A 519 10.15 -1.56 11.41
C VAL A 519 11.30 -1.87 12.37
N LEU A 520 12.14 -2.83 11.98
CA LEU A 520 13.39 -3.11 12.67
C LEU A 520 14.49 -2.27 12.02
N VAL A 521 15.13 -1.43 12.83
CA VAL A 521 16.12 -0.47 12.36
C VAL A 521 17.47 -0.79 12.98
N ARG A 522 18.49 -0.95 12.12
CA ARG A 522 19.89 -1.08 12.49
C ARG A 522 20.57 0.29 12.42
N SER A 523 21.29 0.64 13.45
CA SER A 523 22.04 1.89 13.49
C SER A 523 23.50 1.73 12.99
N THR A 524 24.13 2.85 12.68
CA THR A 524 25.58 2.90 12.34
C THR A 524 26.49 2.42 13.48
N GLU A 525 26.03 2.48 14.72
CA GLU A 525 26.77 1.97 15.90
C GLU A 525 26.58 0.46 16.12
N GLY A 526 25.67 -0.18 15.35
CA GLY A 526 25.39 -1.61 15.46
C GLY A 526 24.40 -1.95 16.58
N THR A 527 23.49 -1.05 16.90
CA THR A 527 22.34 -1.32 17.77
C THR A 527 21.07 -1.54 16.94
N LEU A 528 20.07 -2.21 17.50
CA LEU A 528 18.77 -2.43 16.90
C LEU A 528 17.66 -1.67 17.64
N ARG A 529 16.66 -1.23 16.91
CA ARG A 529 15.41 -0.68 17.45
C ARG A 529 14.23 -1.28 16.71
N PHE A 530 13.28 -1.79 17.45
CA PHE A 530 11.97 -2.13 16.90
C PHE A 530 11.06 -0.93 17.09
N MET A 531 10.49 -0.42 16.01
CA MET A 531 9.68 0.79 15.97
C MET A 531 8.30 0.46 15.37
N SER A 532 7.23 1.02 15.95
CA SER A 532 5.93 0.99 15.28
C SER A 532 5.97 1.86 14.02
N GLN A 533 5.07 1.59 13.09
CA GLN A 533 4.95 2.37 11.84
C GLN A 533 4.77 3.87 12.11
N LYS A 534 4.07 4.23 13.20
CA LYS A 534 3.90 5.62 13.62
C LYS A 534 5.23 6.27 14.03
N ASN A 535 6.03 5.59 14.84
CA ASN A 535 7.32 6.10 15.30
C ASN A 535 8.36 6.14 14.17
N TRP A 536 8.30 5.17 13.27
CA TRP A 536 9.09 5.14 12.04
C TRP A 536 8.77 6.33 11.13
N SER A 537 7.50 6.56 10.81
CA SER A 537 7.07 7.71 10.00
C SER A 537 7.42 9.06 10.63
N ALA A 538 7.44 9.15 11.96
CA ALA A 538 7.91 10.34 12.65
C ALA A 538 9.42 10.54 12.50
N LEU A 539 10.22 9.46 12.54
CA LEU A 539 11.67 9.52 12.28
C LEU A 539 11.97 9.96 10.83
N VAL A 540 11.24 9.40 9.85
CA VAL A 540 11.39 9.78 8.43
C VAL A 540 11.13 11.27 8.22
N LYS A 541 10.06 11.80 8.83
CA LYS A 541 9.70 13.23 8.73
C LYS A 541 10.70 14.17 9.41
N ASP A 542 11.35 13.72 10.47
CA ASP A 542 12.31 14.51 11.26
C ASP A 542 13.76 14.05 11.03
N SER A 543 14.03 13.37 9.91
CA SER A 543 15.33 12.80 9.59
C SER A 543 16.45 13.85 9.52
N ALA A 544 16.13 15.10 9.18
CA ALA A 544 17.08 16.22 9.19
C ALA A 544 17.55 16.63 10.60
N SER A 545 16.87 16.20 11.67
CA SER A 545 17.25 16.48 13.07
C SER A 545 18.14 15.41 13.69
N LEU A 546 18.50 14.37 12.95
CA LEU A 546 19.41 13.30 13.43
C LEU A 546 20.79 13.85 13.78
N LYS A 547 21.36 13.36 14.88
CA LYS A 547 22.72 13.71 15.32
C LYS A 547 23.45 12.49 15.81
N GLY A 548 24.68 12.32 15.35
CA GLY A 548 25.59 11.26 15.75
C GLY A 548 25.21 9.89 15.21
N GLU A 549 24.41 9.09 15.96
CA GLU A 549 23.96 7.76 15.51
C GLU A 549 22.93 7.89 14.38
N LEU A 550 23.14 7.17 13.28
CA LEU A 550 22.27 7.22 12.09
C LEU A 550 21.57 5.88 11.84
N PRO A 551 20.36 5.86 11.24
CA PRO A 551 19.72 4.64 10.77
C PRO A 551 20.47 4.11 9.53
N ALA A 552 21.21 3.03 9.69
CA ALA A 552 22.00 2.44 8.61
C ALA A 552 21.18 1.49 7.72
N GLU A 553 20.15 0.87 8.27
CA GLU A 553 19.27 -0.06 7.56
C GLU A 553 17.92 -0.15 8.28
N SER A 554 16.86 -0.29 7.50
CA SER A 554 15.50 -0.51 8.02
C SER A 554 14.82 -1.62 7.25
N VAL A 555 14.09 -2.48 7.96
CA VAL A 555 13.36 -3.60 7.37
C VAL A 555 11.98 -3.66 8.02
N ALA A 556 10.93 -3.62 7.20
CA ALA A 556 9.59 -3.87 7.68
C ALA A 556 9.47 -5.34 8.09
N VAL A 557 9.02 -5.61 9.30
CA VAL A 557 8.97 -6.95 9.88
C VAL A 557 7.62 -7.21 10.54
N ASN A 558 7.24 -8.48 10.64
CA ASN A 558 6.12 -8.92 11.46
C ASN A 558 6.45 -10.25 12.16
N ASN A 559 5.68 -10.59 13.17
CA ASN A 559 5.92 -11.80 13.97
C ASN A 559 5.37 -13.09 13.34
N LYS A 560 4.81 -13.05 12.14
CA LYS A 560 4.39 -14.23 11.36
C LYS A 560 5.40 -14.62 10.30
N GLY A 561 6.28 -13.71 9.92
CA GLY A 561 7.36 -13.96 8.96
C GLY A 561 8.66 -14.35 9.65
N TRP A 562 9.69 -14.50 8.82
CA TRP A 562 11.03 -14.89 9.25
C TRP A 562 11.95 -13.69 9.20
N THR A 563 12.38 -13.21 10.37
CA THR A 563 13.36 -12.13 10.48
C THR A 563 14.73 -12.75 10.79
N TYR A 564 15.71 -12.48 9.92
CA TYR A 564 17.07 -12.91 10.07
C TYR A 564 18.01 -11.74 10.28
N VAL A 565 19.03 -11.95 11.10
CA VAL A 565 20.17 -11.05 11.25
C VAL A 565 21.46 -11.81 10.94
N PHE A 566 22.33 -11.17 10.18
CA PHE A 566 23.73 -11.60 10.00
C PHE A 566 24.63 -10.72 10.84
N THR A 567 25.64 -11.33 11.48
CA THR A 567 26.53 -10.62 12.41
C THR A 567 27.92 -10.45 11.83
N ASP A 568 28.66 -9.47 12.34
CA ASP A 568 30.06 -9.20 11.95
C ASP A 568 31.01 -10.37 12.23
N ARG A 569 30.61 -11.33 13.10
CA ARG A 569 31.35 -12.57 13.37
C ARG A 569 31.02 -13.74 12.44
N GLY A 570 30.20 -13.47 11.39
CA GLY A 570 29.84 -14.49 10.42
C GLY A 570 28.74 -15.45 10.89
N ASN A 571 27.96 -15.07 11.89
CA ASN A 571 26.81 -15.83 12.35
C ASN A 571 25.52 -15.33 11.69
N ILE A 572 24.55 -16.23 11.62
CA ILE A 572 23.15 -15.90 11.29
C ILE A 572 22.27 -16.29 12.46
N ALA A 573 21.29 -15.49 12.78
CA ALA A 573 20.28 -15.82 13.77
C ALA A 573 18.89 -15.41 13.29
N ARG A 574 17.90 -16.21 13.69
CA ARG A 574 16.50 -15.81 13.58
C ARG A 574 16.14 -14.90 14.76
N LEU A 575 15.52 -13.77 14.48
CA LEU A 575 15.06 -12.83 15.49
C LEU A 575 13.56 -13.05 15.72
N ASP A 576 13.17 -13.15 16.99
CA ASP A 576 11.78 -13.10 17.39
C ASP A 576 11.44 -11.67 17.83
N ILE A 577 10.42 -11.09 17.20
CA ILE A 577 9.98 -9.73 17.49
C ILE A 577 8.72 -9.68 18.36
N THR A 578 8.19 -10.84 18.77
CA THR A 578 6.91 -10.96 19.47
C THR A 578 6.91 -10.15 20.77
N ASP A 579 7.94 -10.33 21.56
CA ASP A 579 8.07 -9.72 22.91
C ASP A 579 9.07 -8.57 22.97
N VAL A 580 9.57 -8.10 21.82
CA VAL A 580 10.57 -7.04 21.78
C VAL A 580 9.94 -5.70 22.11
N THR A 581 10.51 -4.97 23.09
CA THR A 581 10.01 -3.64 23.48
C THR A 581 10.18 -2.64 22.34
N GLU A 582 9.11 -1.93 22.00
CA GLU A 582 9.17 -0.81 21.06
C GLU A 582 10.08 0.31 21.59
N ARG A 583 10.91 0.86 20.71
CA ARG A 583 11.84 1.96 21.03
C ARG A 583 11.68 3.09 20.03
N ARG A 584 11.72 4.33 20.51
CA ARG A 584 11.86 5.51 19.66
C ARG A 584 13.33 5.72 19.31
N TRP A 585 13.61 6.46 18.21
CA TRP A 585 14.99 6.68 17.79
C TRP A 585 15.88 7.32 18.86
N LYS A 586 15.35 8.28 19.62
CA LYS A 586 16.06 8.99 20.70
C LYS A 586 16.34 8.12 21.94
N GLU A 587 15.75 6.94 22.02
CA GLU A 587 15.98 6.01 23.14
C GLU A 587 17.19 5.12 22.84
N LYS A 588 17.81 4.58 23.88
CA LYS A 588 18.97 3.69 23.74
C LYS A 588 18.60 2.46 22.89
N GLY A 589 19.43 2.17 21.88
CA GLY A 589 19.29 0.98 21.06
C GLY A 589 19.52 -0.31 21.84
N MET A 590 19.02 -1.41 21.31
CA MET A 590 19.09 -2.76 21.88
C MET A 590 20.25 -3.54 21.24
N ASN A 591 20.92 -4.38 22.04
CA ASN A 591 21.92 -5.32 21.56
C ASN A 591 21.25 -6.59 21.01
N LEU A 592 21.96 -7.33 20.16
CA LEU A 592 21.49 -8.58 19.57
C LEU A 592 21.03 -9.62 20.62
N THR A 593 21.69 -9.68 21.77
CA THR A 593 21.32 -10.60 22.86
C THR A 593 19.93 -10.40 23.44
N GLN A 594 19.32 -9.23 23.22
CA GLN A 594 17.94 -8.96 23.65
C GLN A 594 16.91 -9.57 22.68
N PHE A 595 17.33 -9.89 21.46
CA PHE A 595 16.50 -10.56 20.45
C PHE A 595 16.78 -12.07 20.37
N ASN A 596 18.03 -12.45 20.62
CA ASN A 596 18.46 -13.84 20.62
C ASN A 596 19.64 -14.05 21.61
N ARG A 597 19.41 -14.84 22.65
CA ARG A 597 20.39 -15.06 23.76
C ARG A 597 21.56 -15.95 23.35
N GLU A 598 21.51 -16.63 22.22
CA GLU A 598 22.61 -17.50 21.74
C GLU A 598 23.72 -16.71 21.05
N LEU A 599 23.47 -15.43 20.71
CA LEU A 599 24.49 -14.56 20.12
C LEU A 599 25.41 -13.97 21.21
N HIS A 600 26.67 -13.72 20.81
CA HIS A 600 27.64 -13.12 21.72
C HIS A 600 27.32 -11.63 21.98
N PRO A 601 27.51 -11.09 23.19
CA PRO A 601 27.21 -9.69 23.51
C PRO A 601 27.93 -8.64 22.66
N ASP A 602 29.13 -8.95 22.16
CA ASP A 602 29.93 -8.04 21.34
C ASP A 602 29.66 -8.19 19.84
N GLU A 603 28.74 -9.08 19.41
CA GLU A 603 28.38 -9.20 18.01
C GLU A 603 27.55 -8.00 17.58
N LYS A 604 27.86 -7.49 16.37
CA LYS A 604 27.13 -6.38 15.78
C LYS A 604 26.34 -6.88 14.57
N PRO A 605 25.09 -6.40 14.41
CA PRO A 605 24.29 -6.70 13.21
C PRO A 605 24.95 -6.06 11.98
N VAL A 606 25.05 -6.84 10.92
CA VAL A 606 25.58 -6.41 9.60
C VAL A 606 24.43 -6.25 8.62
N LYS A 607 23.54 -7.24 8.56
CA LYS A 607 22.42 -7.26 7.62
C LYS A 607 21.16 -7.78 8.31
N LEU A 608 20.03 -7.14 7.99
CA LEU A 608 18.68 -7.57 8.37
C LEU A 608 17.93 -8.04 7.13
N MET A 609 17.21 -9.14 7.24
CA MET A 609 16.34 -9.64 6.17
C MET A 609 15.02 -10.14 6.75
N PHE A 610 13.93 -9.85 6.06
CA PHE A 610 12.61 -10.34 6.42
C PHE A 610 11.98 -11.07 5.24
N PHE A 611 11.36 -12.21 5.53
CA PHE A 611 10.64 -13.03 4.56
C PHE A 611 9.26 -13.39 5.13
N PRO A 612 8.19 -13.18 4.37
CA PRO A 612 6.83 -13.55 4.79
C PRO A 612 6.62 -15.07 4.85
N SER A 613 7.44 -15.83 4.13
CA SER A 613 7.48 -17.29 4.10
C SER A 613 8.93 -17.77 4.16
N THR A 614 9.16 -19.09 4.18
CA THR A 614 10.52 -19.66 4.15
C THR A 614 11.31 -19.09 2.98
N PRO A 615 12.50 -18.49 3.21
CA PRO A 615 13.32 -17.93 2.14
C PRO A 615 13.83 -19.00 1.19
N VAL A 616 13.94 -18.65 -0.08
CA VAL A 616 14.48 -19.48 -1.16
C VAL A 616 15.49 -18.68 -1.98
N GLY A 617 16.29 -19.35 -2.78
CA GLY A 617 17.35 -18.75 -3.59
C GLY A 617 18.72 -18.81 -2.89
N GLU A 618 19.60 -17.90 -3.23
CA GLU A 618 20.98 -17.90 -2.76
C GLU A 618 21.36 -16.57 -2.08
N LEU A 619 22.34 -16.65 -1.21
CA LEU A 619 22.96 -15.51 -0.54
C LEU A 619 24.40 -15.30 -1.04
N VAL A 620 24.81 -14.05 -1.16
CA VAL A 620 26.21 -13.67 -1.35
C VAL A 620 26.73 -12.93 -0.13
N PHE A 621 27.91 -13.33 0.34
CA PHE A 621 28.58 -12.82 1.55
C PHE A 621 29.82 -12.06 1.17
N PHE A 622 30.14 -10.96 1.86
CA PHE A 622 31.33 -10.14 1.67
C PHE A 622 32.05 -9.95 3.00
N THR A 623 33.34 -10.19 3.03
CA THR A 623 34.15 -9.99 4.24
C THR A 623 35.11 -8.82 4.09
N ARG A 624 35.54 -8.28 5.22
CA ARG A 624 36.47 -7.16 5.27
C ARG A 624 37.86 -7.57 4.73
N GLY A 625 38.19 -8.85 4.81
CA GLY A 625 39.40 -9.46 4.25
C GLY A 625 39.37 -9.79 2.76
N GLY A 626 38.24 -9.43 2.08
CA GLY A 626 38.07 -9.67 0.63
C GLY A 626 37.72 -11.11 0.27
N MET A 627 37.12 -11.85 1.21
CA MET A 627 36.52 -13.14 0.92
C MET A 627 35.08 -12.96 0.52
N VAL A 628 34.65 -13.71 -0.48
CA VAL A 628 33.25 -13.75 -0.96
C VAL A 628 32.75 -15.17 -1.02
N LYS A 629 31.46 -15.37 -0.82
CA LYS A 629 30.85 -16.70 -0.78
C LYS A 629 29.41 -16.63 -1.28
N ARG A 630 28.97 -17.62 -2.06
CA ARG A 630 27.54 -17.87 -2.29
C ARG A 630 27.09 -19.09 -1.48
N SER A 631 25.85 -19.07 -1.00
CA SER A 631 25.26 -20.23 -0.31
C SER A 631 23.77 -20.27 -0.57
N ASP A 632 23.19 -21.47 -0.67
CA ASP A 632 21.77 -21.68 -0.80
C ASP A 632 21.06 -21.36 0.53
N TRP A 633 19.88 -20.72 0.49
CA TRP A 633 19.07 -20.46 1.67
C TRP A 633 18.69 -21.75 2.42
N ASN A 634 18.54 -22.87 1.72
CA ASN A 634 18.22 -24.16 2.35
C ASN A 634 19.25 -24.58 3.41
N ASP A 635 20.49 -24.14 3.30
CA ASP A 635 21.55 -24.39 4.30
C ASP A 635 21.24 -23.72 5.66
N PHE A 636 20.36 -22.71 5.69
CA PHE A 636 20.07 -21.89 6.87
C PHE A 636 18.66 -22.08 7.42
N THR A 637 17.71 -22.56 6.61
CA THR A 637 16.28 -22.67 7.00
C THR A 637 16.02 -23.73 8.07
N SER A 638 16.88 -24.75 8.17
CA SER A 638 16.79 -25.80 9.20
C SER A 638 17.29 -25.38 10.57
N MET A 639 17.88 -24.20 10.71
CA MET A 639 18.39 -23.69 11.99
C MET A 639 17.26 -23.21 12.89
N ARG A 640 17.26 -23.69 14.13
CA ARG A 640 16.22 -23.33 15.10
C ARG A 640 16.39 -21.92 15.65
N THR A 641 17.62 -21.48 15.94
CA THR A 641 17.87 -20.19 16.63
C THR A 641 19.04 -19.40 16.06
N ALA A 642 20.29 -19.87 16.22
CA ALA A 642 21.50 -19.19 15.74
C ALA A 642 22.56 -20.19 15.26
N GLY A 643 23.48 -19.73 14.40
CA GLY A 643 24.59 -20.57 13.93
C GLY A 643 25.54 -19.86 12.98
N GLY A 644 26.66 -20.51 12.66
CA GLY A 644 27.62 -19.97 11.70
C GLY A 644 27.07 -19.93 10.29
N ALA A 645 27.21 -18.81 9.61
CA ALA A 645 26.87 -18.61 8.22
C ALA A 645 28.10 -18.65 7.28
N ILE A 646 29.25 -18.18 7.75
CA ILE A 646 30.51 -18.20 7.03
C ILE A 646 31.65 -18.38 8.04
N ILE A 647 32.69 -19.10 7.68
CA ILE A 647 33.93 -19.17 8.50
C ILE A 647 34.82 -17.99 8.14
N LEU A 648 35.12 -17.17 9.14
CA LEU A 648 36.02 -16.02 8.98
C LEU A 648 37.45 -16.36 9.37
N GLY A 649 38.44 -15.80 8.66
CA GLY A 649 39.84 -15.84 9.04
C GLY A 649 40.10 -15.04 10.32
N GLU A 650 41.28 -15.20 10.91
CA GLU A 650 41.69 -14.47 12.10
C GLU A 650 41.68 -12.94 11.86
N GLY A 651 40.93 -12.22 12.67
CA GLY A 651 40.77 -10.77 12.54
C GLY A 651 39.87 -10.28 11.40
N ASP A 652 39.32 -11.19 10.58
CA ASP A 652 38.35 -10.84 9.54
C ASP A 652 36.95 -10.62 10.10
N ARG A 653 36.12 -9.90 9.36
CA ARG A 653 34.72 -9.56 9.72
C ARG A 653 33.80 -9.65 8.51
N LEU A 654 32.60 -10.12 8.70
CA LEU A 654 31.55 -10.01 7.71
C LEU A 654 31.11 -8.52 7.61
N ILE A 655 30.97 -8.01 6.41
CA ILE A 655 30.60 -6.60 6.18
C ILE A 655 29.27 -6.43 5.46
N ASN A 656 28.84 -7.39 4.64
CA ASN A 656 27.55 -7.36 3.97
C ASN A 656 27.09 -8.78 3.58
N VAL A 657 25.77 -8.94 3.44
CA VAL A 657 25.11 -10.14 2.89
C VAL A 657 23.92 -9.66 2.06
N GLU A 658 23.73 -10.21 0.87
CA GLU A 658 22.64 -9.91 -0.01
C GLU A 658 22.01 -11.19 -0.58
N ASN A 659 20.74 -11.13 -0.99
CA ASN A 659 20.17 -12.15 -1.85
C ASN A 659 20.82 -12.04 -3.23
N VAL A 660 21.16 -13.18 -3.83
CA VAL A 660 21.77 -13.20 -5.15
C VAL A 660 20.74 -12.81 -6.21
N ASP A 661 21.14 -11.90 -7.06
CA ASP A 661 20.49 -11.58 -8.33
C ASP A 661 21.52 -11.86 -9.44
N ASP A 662 21.30 -12.91 -10.23
CA ASP A 662 22.24 -13.37 -11.26
C ASP A 662 22.43 -12.37 -12.41
N ASP A 663 21.51 -11.40 -12.55
CA ASP A 663 21.57 -10.33 -13.55
C ASP A 663 22.49 -9.16 -13.11
N LEU A 664 22.86 -9.09 -11.82
CA LEU A 664 23.71 -8.04 -11.27
C LEU A 664 25.18 -8.44 -11.21
N ASN A 665 26.04 -7.45 -11.28
CA ASN A 665 27.47 -7.60 -11.01
C ASN A 665 27.79 -7.40 -9.54
N VAL A 666 28.91 -7.95 -9.08
CA VAL A 666 29.48 -7.67 -7.76
C VAL A 666 30.41 -6.48 -7.87
N LEU A 667 30.30 -5.53 -6.95
CA LEU A 667 31.23 -4.43 -6.72
C LEU A 667 31.91 -4.62 -5.37
N GLU A 668 33.21 -4.72 -5.36
CA GLU A 668 34.04 -4.61 -4.14
C GLU A 668 34.89 -3.35 -4.21
N VAL A 669 34.87 -2.54 -3.13
CA VAL A 669 35.64 -1.31 -3.01
C VAL A 669 36.54 -1.41 -1.78
N THR A 670 37.84 -1.16 -1.95
CA THR A 670 38.82 -1.19 -0.85
C THR A 670 38.85 0.16 -0.12
N ALA A 671 39.27 0.15 1.14
CA ALA A 671 39.52 1.35 1.92
C ALA A 671 40.58 2.26 1.27
N GLY A 672 41.52 1.66 0.52
CA GLY A 672 42.54 2.36 -0.27
C GLY A 672 42.06 2.95 -1.60
N GLY A 673 40.74 2.85 -1.93
CA GLY A 673 40.12 3.48 -3.09
C GLY A 673 40.28 2.73 -4.41
N LEU A 674 40.56 1.41 -4.35
CA LEU A 674 40.46 0.53 -5.51
C LEU A 674 39.06 -0.11 -5.56
N CYS A 675 38.58 -0.42 -6.75
CA CYS A 675 37.35 -1.17 -6.95
C CYS A 675 37.51 -2.26 -7.99
N LEU A 676 36.75 -3.32 -7.85
CA LEU A 676 36.63 -4.40 -8.81
C LEU A 676 35.19 -4.74 -9.04
N VAL A 677 34.76 -4.82 -10.30
CA VAL A 677 33.45 -5.30 -10.72
C VAL A 677 33.65 -6.64 -11.43
N TYR A 678 32.83 -7.64 -11.10
CA TYR A 678 32.81 -8.94 -11.74
C TYR A 678 31.44 -9.60 -11.59
N ARG A 679 31.17 -10.66 -12.36
CA ARG A 679 29.86 -11.33 -12.32
C ARG A 679 29.64 -12.09 -11.04
N VAL A 680 28.50 -12.02 -10.44
CA VAL A 680 28.14 -12.79 -9.22
C VAL A 680 28.23 -14.29 -9.45
N THR A 681 28.02 -14.76 -10.68
CA THR A 681 28.13 -16.18 -11.08
C THR A 681 29.57 -16.74 -11.03
N GLU A 682 30.58 -15.87 -10.93
CA GLU A 682 31.97 -16.31 -10.72
C GLU A 682 32.26 -16.77 -9.28
N ILE A 683 31.34 -16.51 -8.36
CA ILE A 683 31.44 -16.95 -6.97
C ILE A 683 30.81 -18.34 -6.86
N PRO A 684 31.56 -19.38 -6.49
CA PRO A 684 31.01 -20.72 -6.38
C PRO A 684 30.03 -20.83 -5.18
N VAL A 685 28.95 -21.59 -5.38
CA VAL A 685 28.04 -21.94 -4.30
C VAL A 685 28.71 -22.91 -3.34
N GLN A 686 28.68 -22.60 -2.04
CA GLN A 686 29.34 -23.36 -0.99
C GLN A 686 28.45 -23.50 0.23
N GLY A 687 28.56 -24.62 0.91
CA GLY A 687 27.80 -24.89 2.12
C GLY A 687 28.16 -23.94 3.28
N ARG A 688 27.31 -23.94 4.29
CA ARG A 688 27.36 -23.07 5.47
C ARG A 688 28.73 -23.00 6.16
N LYS A 689 29.46 -24.12 6.26
CA LYS A 689 30.76 -24.24 6.93
C LYS A 689 31.95 -23.91 6.04
N ALA A 690 31.80 -23.18 4.97
CA ALA A 690 32.86 -22.76 4.09
C ALA A 690 33.31 -21.31 4.38
N ALA A 691 34.59 -21.02 4.12
CA ALA A 691 35.17 -19.68 4.25
C ALA A 691 34.97 -18.79 3.01
N GLY A 692 34.48 -19.36 1.89
CA GLY A 692 34.39 -18.65 0.63
C GLY A 692 35.64 -18.71 -0.22
N VAL A 693 35.73 -17.81 -1.18
CA VAL A 693 36.85 -17.64 -2.09
C VAL A 693 37.28 -16.17 -2.07
N ARG A 694 38.48 -15.89 -2.54
CA ARG A 694 38.96 -14.50 -2.64
C ARG A 694 38.20 -13.76 -3.74
N GLY A 695 37.60 -12.60 -3.39
CA GLY A 695 36.90 -11.71 -4.32
C GLY A 695 37.87 -10.79 -5.04
N VAL A 696 38.62 -10.00 -4.32
CA VAL A 696 39.60 -9.04 -4.85
C VAL A 696 41.00 -9.31 -4.29
N LYS A 697 42.02 -8.94 -5.03
CA LYS A 697 43.41 -8.99 -4.57
C LYS A 697 43.78 -7.70 -3.83
N LEU A 698 43.75 -7.75 -2.50
CA LEU A 698 44.08 -6.62 -1.64
C LEU A 698 45.59 -6.29 -1.69
N ASN A 699 45.95 -5.01 -1.53
CA ASN A 699 47.30 -4.58 -1.17
C ASN A 699 47.58 -4.90 0.30
N ASP A 700 48.82 -4.94 0.68
CA ASP A 700 49.23 -5.16 2.08
C ASP A 700 48.64 -4.09 2.99
N GLY A 701 47.93 -4.52 4.01
CA GLY A 701 47.27 -3.66 4.98
C GLY A 701 45.92 -3.03 4.53
N ASP A 702 45.50 -3.22 3.27
CA ASP A 702 44.21 -2.73 2.77
C ASP A 702 43.06 -3.66 3.20
N LYS A 703 41.84 -3.15 3.16
CA LYS A 703 40.65 -3.84 3.58
C LYS A 703 39.49 -3.48 2.65
N ILE A 704 38.46 -4.32 2.59
CA ILE A 704 37.21 -3.97 1.90
C ILE A 704 36.43 -2.96 2.74
N ALA A 705 36.08 -1.86 2.11
CA ALA A 705 35.17 -0.83 2.65
C ALA A 705 33.72 -1.11 2.26
N PHE A 706 33.49 -1.68 1.07
CA PHE A 706 32.17 -2.03 0.56
C PHE A 706 32.24 -3.28 -0.30
N GLY A 707 31.26 -4.17 -0.15
CA GLY A 707 31.00 -5.31 -1.02
C GLY A 707 29.47 -5.45 -1.18
N GLY A 708 29.00 -5.53 -2.41
CA GLY A 708 27.58 -5.65 -2.73
C GLY A 708 27.34 -5.85 -4.21
N GLN A 709 26.08 -6.06 -4.60
CA GLN A 709 25.68 -6.19 -5.99
C GLN A 709 25.36 -4.81 -6.58
N ILE A 710 25.67 -4.60 -7.83
CA ILE A 710 25.47 -3.33 -8.54
C ILE A 710 24.89 -3.56 -9.93
N ASP A 711 24.03 -2.65 -10.34
CA ASP A 711 23.52 -2.51 -11.70
C ASP A 711 24.45 -1.60 -12.54
N ASP A 712 24.70 -1.96 -13.77
CA ASP A 712 25.54 -1.19 -14.69
C ASP A 712 24.91 0.18 -15.07
N GLU A 713 23.59 0.33 -14.92
CA GLU A 713 22.87 1.59 -15.21
C GLU A 713 22.91 2.59 -14.04
N GLY A 714 23.51 2.22 -12.91
CA GLY A 714 23.53 3.06 -11.71
C GLY A 714 24.75 3.97 -11.61
N GLU A 715 24.75 4.77 -10.53
CA GLU A 715 25.90 5.57 -10.12
C GLU A 715 26.40 5.11 -8.76
N ILE A 716 27.68 5.35 -8.50
CA ILE A 716 28.36 4.98 -7.24
C ILE A 716 28.77 6.27 -6.53
N ILE A 717 28.27 6.45 -5.30
CA ILE A 717 28.75 7.50 -4.41
C ILE A 717 30.00 7.01 -3.70
N VAL A 718 31.00 7.87 -3.68
CA VAL A 718 32.26 7.63 -2.95
C VAL A 718 32.49 8.78 -2.00
N MET A 719 32.70 8.48 -0.71
CA MET A 719 33.08 9.47 0.31
C MET A 719 34.35 9.01 1.03
N THR A 720 35.22 9.95 1.33
CA THR A 720 36.47 9.69 2.06
C THR A 720 36.43 10.37 3.44
N ASP A 721 37.18 9.82 4.38
CA ASP A 721 37.42 10.41 5.71
C ASP A 721 38.02 11.82 5.64
N ALA A 722 38.74 12.16 4.56
CA ALA A 722 39.29 13.49 4.30
C ALA A 722 38.20 14.50 3.87
N GLY A 723 36.91 14.12 3.76
CA GLY A 723 35.79 15.01 3.46
C GLY A 723 35.47 15.21 1.98
N TYR A 724 36.07 14.40 1.10
CA TYR A 724 35.75 14.45 -0.32
C TYR A 724 34.58 13.56 -0.68
N MET A 725 33.76 14.02 -1.60
CA MET A 725 32.58 13.34 -2.11
C MET A 725 32.50 13.43 -3.62
N LYS A 726 32.01 12.38 -4.27
CA LYS A 726 31.65 12.36 -5.69
C LYS A 726 30.66 11.24 -6.03
N ARG A 727 30.07 11.33 -7.21
CA ARG A 727 29.38 10.22 -7.89
C ARG A 727 30.23 9.76 -9.08
N VAL A 728 30.19 8.48 -9.38
CA VAL A 728 30.86 7.85 -10.52
C VAL A 728 29.83 6.99 -11.25
N ILE A 729 29.75 7.07 -12.57
CA ILE A 729 28.87 6.22 -13.37
C ILE A 729 29.38 4.78 -13.31
N ALA A 730 28.53 3.84 -12.92
CA ALA A 730 28.89 2.43 -12.72
C ALA A 730 29.45 1.79 -14.00
N SER A 731 28.84 2.04 -15.16
CA SER A 731 29.27 1.52 -16.45
C SER A 731 30.65 2.02 -16.93
N THR A 732 31.28 2.96 -16.20
CA THR A 732 32.69 3.38 -16.49
C THR A 732 33.73 2.44 -15.86
N ILE A 733 33.28 1.43 -15.13
CA ILE A 733 34.13 0.42 -14.50
C ILE A 733 33.87 -0.89 -15.24
N ASP A 734 34.75 -1.24 -16.18
CA ASP A 734 34.60 -2.47 -16.95
C ASP A 734 34.68 -3.70 -16.03
N PRO A 735 33.72 -4.65 -16.14
CA PRO A 735 33.80 -5.90 -15.40
C PRO A 735 35.08 -6.68 -15.74
N GLY A 736 35.79 -7.13 -14.71
CA GLY A 736 36.96 -7.96 -14.81
C GLY A 736 36.71 -9.37 -14.28
N ALA A 737 37.71 -10.21 -14.29
CA ALA A 737 37.65 -11.50 -13.62
C ALA A 737 37.78 -11.33 -12.09
N ARG A 738 37.15 -12.20 -11.33
CA ARG A 738 37.32 -12.24 -9.88
C ARG A 738 38.82 -12.42 -9.51
N TYR A 739 39.21 -11.87 -8.36
CA TYR A 739 40.57 -11.94 -7.81
C TYR A 739 41.61 -11.11 -8.61
N LEU A 740 41.19 -10.07 -9.28
CA LEU A 740 42.08 -9.02 -9.79
C LEU A 740 42.33 -7.93 -8.73
N LYS A 741 43.33 -7.10 -8.94
CA LYS A 741 43.65 -5.96 -8.06
C LYS A 741 42.63 -4.83 -8.15
N GLY A 742 41.85 -4.79 -9.24
CA GLY A 742 40.87 -3.72 -9.54
C GLY A 742 41.53 -2.45 -10.06
N VAL A 743 40.68 -1.43 -10.21
CA VAL A 743 41.04 -0.10 -10.73
C VAL A 743 40.73 0.98 -9.69
N LYS A 744 41.34 2.16 -9.82
CA LYS A 744 41.00 3.28 -8.91
C LYS A 744 39.57 3.73 -9.11
N ILE A 745 38.82 3.88 -8.02
CA ILE A 745 37.52 4.53 -7.99
C ILE A 745 37.59 5.96 -7.47
N VAL A 746 38.63 6.26 -6.66
CA VAL A 746 38.91 7.57 -6.13
C VAL A 746 40.42 7.77 -6.01
N GLU A 747 40.93 8.97 -6.32
CA GLU A 747 42.30 9.38 -6.02
C GLU A 747 42.35 9.89 -4.58
N MET A 748 43.28 9.39 -3.81
CA MET A 748 43.50 9.80 -2.42
C MET A 748 44.98 10.02 -2.17
N ASP A 749 45.32 11.11 -1.49
CA ASP A 749 46.70 11.34 -1.03
C ASP A 749 46.95 10.62 0.30
N LYS A 750 45.99 10.70 1.20
CA LYS A 750 45.93 10.04 2.52
C LYS A 750 44.48 9.81 2.89
N GLY A 751 44.22 8.91 3.82
CA GLY A 751 42.88 8.60 4.35
C GLY A 751 42.29 7.33 3.76
N THR A 752 41.00 7.14 3.98
CA THR A 752 40.26 5.93 3.61
C THR A 752 38.90 6.24 3.04
N VAL A 753 38.37 5.34 2.23
CA VAL A 753 36.96 5.35 1.83
C VAL A 753 36.10 4.98 3.04
N VAL A 754 35.17 5.84 3.41
CA VAL A 754 34.29 5.67 4.57
C VAL A 754 32.85 5.34 4.21
N TYR A 755 32.43 5.68 3.00
CA TYR A 755 31.09 5.36 2.53
C TYR A 755 31.08 5.10 1.02
N ILE A 756 30.39 4.04 0.63
CA ILE A 756 30.00 3.73 -0.74
C ILE A 756 28.49 3.51 -0.75
N GLY A 757 27.82 4.11 -1.70
CA GLY A 757 26.39 3.91 -1.95
C GLY A 757 26.11 3.77 -3.44
N THR A 758 25.07 3.05 -3.80
CA THR A 758 24.59 2.90 -5.18
C THR A 758 23.35 3.76 -5.39
N VAL A 759 23.24 4.44 -6.52
CA VAL A 759 22.15 5.35 -6.86
C VAL A 759 21.57 4.96 -8.20
N LYS A 760 20.28 4.60 -8.20
CA LYS A 760 19.45 4.51 -9.41
C LYS A 760 18.45 5.67 -9.46
N MET A 761 17.94 6.08 -8.31
CA MET A 761 17.09 7.26 -8.11
C MET A 761 17.66 8.11 -6.99
N PRO A 762 17.56 9.45 -7.08
CA PRO A 762 18.04 10.35 -6.03
C PRO A 762 17.42 10.02 -4.66
N TYR A 763 18.23 10.13 -3.61
CA TYR A 763 17.82 9.96 -2.22
C TYR A 763 18.65 10.85 -1.29
N ASP A 764 18.19 11.05 -0.07
CA ASP A 764 18.89 11.82 0.94
C ASP A 764 19.85 10.96 1.76
N LEU A 765 21.02 11.51 2.01
CA LEU A 765 22.08 10.95 2.86
C LEU A 765 22.25 11.79 4.12
N ALA A 766 22.29 11.17 5.27
CA ALA A 766 22.85 11.78 6.48
C ALA A 766 24.36 11.55 6.49
N VAL A 767 25.13 12.63 6.64
CA VAL A 767 26.59 12.62 6.66
C VAL A 767 27.10 13.22 7.96
N ASN A 768 27.87 12.45 8.73
CA ASN A 768 28.47 12.92 9.97
C ASN A 768 29.83 13.56 9.70
N SER A 769 30.01 14.82 10.11
CA SER A 769 31.25 15.58 9.94
C SER A 769 31.46 16.57 11.09
N GLY A 770 32.63 16.59 11.72
CA GLY A 770 32.97 17.54 12.78
C GLY A 770 32.08 17.49 14.02
N GLY A 771 31.38 16.37 14.27
CA GLY A 771 30.42 16.19 15.38
C GLY A 771 28.98 16.57 15.05
N ASP A 772 28.73 17.13 13.87
CA ASP A 772 27.39 17.45 13.36
C ASP A 772 26.97 16.47 12.26
N THR A 773 25.65 16.38 12.03
CA THR A 773 25.05 15.60 10.97
C THR A 773 24.46 16.55 9.91
N PHE A 774 24.76 16.31 8.65
CA PHE A 774 24.31 17.09 7.51
C PHE A 774 23.46 16.20 6.60
N VAL A 775 22.41 16.75 6.04
CA VAL A 775 21.61 16.05 5.01
C VAL A 775 22.08 16.55 3.63
N VAL A 776 22.42 15.59 2.77
CA VAL A 776 22.88 15.83 1.42
C VAL A 776 22.04 15.00 0.46
N ASN A 777 21.39 15.65 -0.51
CA ASN A 777 20.75 14.90 -1.58
C ASN A 777 21.81 14.33 -2.53
N THR A 778 21.63 13.10 -2.97
CA THR A 778 22.59 12.45 -3.87
C THR A 778 22.70 13.16 -5.23
N GLU A 779 21.67 13.86 -5.66
CA GLU A 779 21.68 14.68 -6.88
C GLU A 779 22.65 15.86 -6.79
N ASP A 780 22.86 16.44 -5.59
CA ASP A 780 23.76 17.56 -5.35
C ASP A 780 25.24 17.14 -5.29
N ILE A 781 25.51 15.82 -5.21
CA ILE A 781 26.87 15.29 -5.23
C ILE A 781 27.38 15.32 -6.67
N ARG A 782 28.49 16.01 -6.91
CA ARG A 782 29.06 16.17 -8.24
C ARG A 782 29.36 14.83 -8.90
N LEU A 783 28.89 14.65 -10.12
CA LEU A 783 29.31 13.57 -11.01
C LEU A 783 30.75 13.83 -11.47
N ASP A 784 31.65 12.86 -11.33
CA ASP A 784 33.04 13.00 -11.63
C ASP A 784 33.67 11.69 -12.15
N THR A 785 34.84 11.77 -12.72
CA THR A 785 35.52 10.57 -13.20
C THR A 785 36.10 9.76 -12.04
N ARG A 786 36.27 8.45 -12.24
CA ARG A 786 36.83 7.53 -11.20
C ARG A 786 38.25 7.89 -10.72
N THR A 787 39.05 8.60 -11.53
CA THR A 787 40.44 8.95 -11.24
C THR A 787 40.66 10.28 -10.52
N THR A 788 39.58 10.99 -10.12
CA THR A 788 39.64 12.24 -9.36
C THR A 788 39.43 12.03 -7.86
N LYS A 789 39.76 13.03 -7.05
CA LYS A 789 39.46 13.07 -5.61
C LYS A 789 37.98 13.36 -5.33
N GLY A 790 37.28 13.98 -6.29
CA GLY A 790 35.98 14.56 -6.10
C GLY A 790 36.02 15.97 -5.50
N LYS A 791 34.88 16.46 -5.00
CA LYS A 791 34.74 17.78 -4.38
C LYS A 791 34.95 17.67 -2.86
N LEU A 792 35.78 18.57 -2.30
CA LEU A 792 35.86 18.70 -0.84
C LEU A 792 34.57 19.33 -0.33
N ALA A 793 33.72 18.51 0.29
CA ALA A 793 32.41 18.92 0.83
C ALA A 793 32.52 19.28 2.32
N PHE A 794 33.32 18.54 3.07
CA PHE A 794 33.44 18.70 4.53
C PHE A 794 34.88 18.85 4.98
N LYS A 795 35.28 20.06 5.39
CA LYS A 795 36.67 20.36 5.83
C LYS A 795 37.03 19.62 7.11
N ALA A 796 36.10 19.28 7.96
CA ALA A 796 36.29 18.52 9.18
C ALA A 796 36.37 16.99 8.96
N GLY A 797 36.34 16.56 7.69
CA GLY A 797 36.33 15.14 7.30
C GLY A 797 34.93 14.52 7.44
N ILE A 798 34.77 13.27 7.01
CA ILE A 798 33.54 12.50 7.11
C ILE A 798 33.83 11.28 8.02
N THR A 799 33.04 11.14 9.09
CA THR A 799 33.19 10.03 10.04
C THR A 799 32.21 8.89 9.77
N GLY A 800 31.15 9.14 9.01
CA GLY A 800 30.17 8.14 8.59
C GLY A 800 29.03 8.77 7.79
N ALA A 801 28.36 7.95 7.02
CA ALA A 801 27.15 8.35 6.32
C ALA A 801 26.16 7.18 6.29
N ALA A 802 24.89 7.51 6.12
CA ALA A 802 23.83 6.54 5.95
C ALA A 802 22.74 7.11 5.03
N ARG A 803 22.12 6.25 4.22
CA ARG A 803 20.92 6.60 3.45
C ARG A 803 19.79 6.86 4.42
N LEU A 804 19.16 8.02 4.28
CA LEU A 804 17.97 8.32 5.06
C LEU A 804 16.78 7.49 4.57
N PRO A 805 15.90 7.09 5.47
CA PRO A 805 14.67 6.38 5.10
C PRO A 805 13.74 7.31 4.32
N GLU A 806 13.12 6.76 3.31
CA GLU A 806 12.09 7.41 2.49
C GLU A 806 10.68 7.25 3.05
#